data_4c2bb895ef299e7318802a3a4964095f
#
_entry.id   4c2bb895ef299e7318802a3a4964095f
#
_cell.length_a   1.000
_cell.length_b   1.000
_cell.length_c   1.000
_cell.angle_alpha   90.00
_cell.angle_beta   90.00
_cell.angle_gamma   90.00
#
_symmetry.space_group_name_H-M   'P 1'
#
loop_
_entity.id
_entity.type
_entity.pdbx_description
1 polymer ?
#
loop_
_entity_poly.entity_id
_entity_poly.type
_entity_poly.pdbx_seq_one_letter_code
_entity_poly.pdbx_strand_id
1 'polypeptide(L)'
;MERLRSRKLAPPTAFLSFQGKMASVTLKRNYRCSQSLQQFYSGGPFVVSSDGSFIACACGESIKIVHSSNASTKSTIDAESGNITALALSPNDKLLFSAGHSRQIKVWDLDTFKCLRSWKGHDGPVMGMACHGSGGLLATAGADRKVLVWDVDGGFCTHYFKGHKGVVTSIMFHPDINKTLLFSGSDDTTVRVWDLLAKKCVAVLEKHFSAVSSVALSEDGWTLLSAGRDKVVNVWDLHDYKCKSTVPTYEVLEAVCIVYSGSQFASSLGAFLQQSGKKKSRPTGIYFITAGERGILRIWTSEGAVCLYEQKSSDVDEDSTRGFTSAVMLPMDQGLLCVTADQQFLFYSPAEHLEEMWSLKLTKRLVGFNDEIVDMKFLDEEEQYLAVATNLEQVRVYDLSSMSCSYVLAGHTDTILCLDTSTSSNGRRLILTGSKDNSVRLWESERQCCIGLGIGHMGAVGAVAFSKKHREFFVSGSSDRTIKVWNFDGLSDDIEQPINLKAKAVVAAHDKDINSLAVAPNDSLVCSGSQDRTACVWRLPELVLVVKFTGHKRGIWCVEFSPVDQCVITASGDKTVKIWAIADGSCLKTFEGHTSSVLRASFLTRGTQFVSCGADGLVKLWTIKTNECIATYDQHEDKVWALAVGKKTEMLATGGSDAVINLWYDATAAEKEEAFRKEEEGVLRGQELENAVLDAEYTKAIQIALELRRPHKLFELFSELCRMREAGDHIDKALHALGKEEFLILFGYIREWNTKPKLCHVAQSVLFRAFNILPPTEIIEIKGISELLEGLIPYSQRHFSRIDRLIRSTFLLDYTLTRMSVIEPVTQDDLKTKSLSHSGKNTAQFMQAMRLCHCRRNWIVNESDETISRSSLTCDVVTSTSASMEISHLLLDSIDVLSFDRR
;
A
#
# COMPACT_ATOMS: atom_id res chain seq x y z
N MET A 1 -84.19 -14.24 -11.73
CA MET A 1 -83.89 -13.37 -12.87
C MET A 1 -82.67 -12.52 -12.49
N GLU A 2 -81.59 -12.82 -13.15
CA GLU A 2 -80.56 -11.93 -13.74
C GLU A 2 -79.93 -10.92 -12.78
N ARG A 3 -78.67 -10.81 -12.66
CA ARG A 3 -77.39 -11.17 -13.27
C ARG A 3 -76.27 -10.92 -12.24
N LEU A 4 -75.61 -11.92 -11.78
CA LEU A 4 -74.32 -11.80 -11.09
C LEU A 4 -73.26 -11.93 -12.13
N ARG A 5 -72.59 -10.83 -12.53
CA ARG A 5 -71.38 -10.80 -13.31
C ARG A 5 -70.14 -10.87 -12.41
N SER A 6 -69.47 -11.97 -12.53
CA SER A 6 -68.11 -12.23 -12.00
C SER A 6 -67.13 -11.13 -12.37
N ARG A 7 -66.51 -10.49 -11.44
CA ARG A 7 -65.27 -9.73 -11.61
C ARG A 7 -64.06 -10.67 -11.36
N LYS A 8 -63.45 -11.08 -12.46
CA LYS A 8 -62.12 -11.69 -12.40
C LYS A 8 -61.12 -10.67 -11.84
N LEU A 9 -60.40 -11.05 -10.77
CA LEU A 9 -59.21 -10.37 -10.29
C LEU A 9 -58.11 -10.54 -11.32
N ALA A 10 -57.61 -9.46 -11.89
CA ALA A 10 -56.40 -9.38 -12.66
C ALA A 10 -55.19 -9.38 -11.72
N PRO A 11 -54.06 -9.97 -12.15
CA PRO A 11 -52.86 -9.97 -11.33
C PRO A 11 -52.19 -8.58 -11.28
N PRO A 12 -51.43 -8.24 -10.25
CA PRO A 12 -50.80 -6.93 -10.12
C PRO A 12 -49.60 -6.83 -11.05
N THR A 13 -49.83 -6.35 -12.27
CA THR A 13 -48.79 -5.84 -13.17
C THR A 13 -48.88 -4.31 -13.21
N ALA A 14 -48.23 -3.66 -12.29
CA ALA A 14 -47.97 -2.24 -12.34
C ALA A 14 -46.53 -1.96 -11.90
N PHE A 15 -45.61 -2.55 -12.65
CA PHE A 15 -44.24 -2.04 -12.75
C PHE A 15 -44.05 -1.62 -14.20
N LEU A 16 -43.58 -0.35 -14.37
CA LEU A 16 -43.19 0.25 -15.64
C LEU A 16 -44.23 1.11 -16.36
N SER A 17 -44.18 2.40 -16.05
CA SER A 17 -44.10 3.46 -17.08
C SER A 17 -43.88 4.84 -16.44
N PHE A 18 -42.63 5.13 -16.07
CA PHE A 18 -42.13 6.48 -16.02
C PHE A 18 -40.90 6.51 -16.92
N GLN A 19 -41.10 6.59 -18.24
CA GLN A 19 -40.06 6.96 -19.18
C GLN A 19 -39.96 8.50 -19.27
N GLY A 20 -39.49 9.13 -18.19
CA GLY A 20 -38.75 10.37 -18.32
C GLY A 20 -37.33 9.99 -18.73
N LYS A 21 -36.69 10.71 -19.66
CA LYS A 21 -35.32 10.56 -20.09
C LYS A 21 -34.36 10.54 -18.88
N MET A 22 -34.23 9.40 -18.23
CA MET A 22 -33.12 9.18 -17.30
C MET A 22 -31.87 8.96 -18.15
N ALA A 23 -30.88 9.82 -17.97
CA ALA A 23 -29.53 9.52 -18.38
C ALA A 23 -29.21 8.11 -17.88
N SER A 24 -28.76 7.23 -18.74
CA SER A 24 -28.43 5.85 -18.41
C SER A 24 -27.40 5.86 -17.29
N VAL A 25 -27.81 5.51 -16.09
CA VAL A 25 -26.90 5.37 -14.96
C VAL A 25 -25.96 4.20 -15.27
N THR A 26 -24.71 4.52 -15.55
CA THR A 26 -23.70 3.49 -15.82
C THR A 26 -23.38 2.77 -14.50
N LEU A 27 -23.63 1.46 -14.48
CA LEU A 27 -23.26 0.63 -13.34
C LEU A 27 -21.75 0.60 -13.16
N LYS A 28 -21.28 0.77 -11.94
CA LYS A 28 -19.87 0.66 -11.58
C LYS A 28 -19.45 -0.81 -11.59
N ARG A 29 -18.26 -1.09 -12.09
CA ARG A 29 -17.74 -2.45 -12.19
C ARG A 29 -16.54 -2.67 -11.29
N ASN A 30 -15.70 -1.67 -11.15
CA ASN A 30 -14.48 -1.79 -10.38
C ASN A 30 -14.08 -0.46 -9.75
N TYR A 31 -13.52 -0.55 -8.55
CA TYR A 31 -12.86 0.53 -7.84
C TYR A 31 -11.37 0.22 -7.74
N ARG A 32 -10.54 1.24 -7.88
CA ARG A 32 -9.09 1.13 -7.62
C ARG A 32 -8.72 1.98 -6.42
N CYS A 33 -7.87 1.46 -5.57
CA CYS A 33 -7.26 2.23 -4.50
C CYS A 33 -6.32 3.27 -5.12
N SER A 34 -6.62 4.55 -4.90
CA SER A 34 -5.79 5.66 -5.39
C SER A 34 -4.66 5.97 -4.45
N GLN A 35 -4.99 5.99 -3.18
CA GLN A 35 -4.08 6.40 -2.11
C GLN A 35 -4.40 5.63 -0.84
N SER A 36 -3.38 5.35 -0.05
CA SER A 36 -3.50 4.67 1.23
C SER A 36 -2.71 5.45 2.27
N LEU A 37 -3.39 5.90 3.32
CA LEU A 37 -2.77 6.48 4.51
C LEU A 37 -2.47 5.35 5.48
N GLN A 38 -1.23 4.89 5.46
CA GLN A 38 -0.75 3.86 6.36
C GLN A 38 -0.03 4.49 7.55
N GLN A 39 0.01 3.78 8.66
CA GLN A 39 0.88 4.18 9.76
C GLN A 39 2.34 4.19 9.30
N PHE A 40 3.06 5.23 9.66
CA PHE A 40 4.48 5.34 9.33
C PHE A 40 5.39 5.55 10.53
N TYR A 41 4.82 5.84 11.70
CA TYR A 41 5.56 6.08 12.92
C TYR A 41 4.77 5.53 14.12
N SER A 42 5.41 4.71 14.92
CA SER A 42 4.81 4.09 16.12
C SER A 42 5.42 4.59 17.43
N GLY A 43 6.13 5.70 17.38
CA GLY A 43 6.98 6.16 18.48
C GLY A 43 8.39 5.55 18.40
N GLY A 44 9.41 6.33 18.67
CA GLY A 44 10.81 5.91 18.59
C GLY A 44 11.69 6.92 17.85
N PRO A 45 12.84 6.50 17.36
CA PRO A 45 13.74 7.38 16.65
C PRO A 45 13.23 7.71 15.25
N PHE A 46 13.51 8.90 14.81
CA PHE A 46 13.36 9.34 13.43
C PHE A 46 14.56 10.19 13.03
N VAL A 47 14.81 10.26 11.73
CA VAL A 47 15.88 11.13 11.17
C VAL A 47 15.35 11.80 9.92
N VAL A 48 15.76 13.04 9.72
CA VAL A 48 15.38 13.87 8.58
C VAL A 48 16.54 13.91 7.59
N SER A 49 16.25 13.87 6.30
CA SER A 49 17.26 14.00 5.24
C SER A 49 17.93 15.37 5.25
N SER A 50 19.12 15.47 4.69
CA SER A 50 19.91 16.71 4.63
C SER A 50 19.24 17.83 3.81
N ASP A 51 18.33 17.45 2.89
CA ASP A 51 17.52 18.35 2.07
C ASP A 51 16.11 18.56 2.63
N GLY A 52 15.72 17.85 3.69
CA GLY A 52 14.38 17.91 4.28
C GLY A 52 13.27 17.26 3.43
N SER A 53 13.61 16.53 2.36
CA SER A 53 12.63 15.95 1.45
C SER A 53 11.95 14.70 1.99
N PHE A 54 12.65 13.92 2.83
CA PHE A 54 12.10 12.71 3.42
C PHE A 54 12.47 12.57 4.90
N ILE A 55 11.70 11.76 5.59
CA ILE A 55 11.92 11.40 7.00
C ILE A 55 11.98 9.87 7.07
N ALA A 56 13.01 9.33 7.67
CA ALA A 56 13.08 7.91 7.98
C ALA A 56 12.62 7.70 9.44
N CYS A 57 11.57 6.93 9.62
CA CYS A 57 10.90 6.74 10.90
C CYS A 57 10.93 5.27 11.32
N ALA A 58 11.11 5.02 12.60
CA ALA A 58 10.90 3.69 13.17
C ALA A 58 9.41 3.39 13.32
N CYS A 59 8.98 2.24 12.81
CA CYS A 59 7.64 1.72 12.96
C CYS A 59 7.72 0.26 13.44
N GLY A 60 7.84 0.08 14.78
CA GLY A 60 8.07 -1.22 15.39
C GLY A 60 9.40 -1.85 14.95
N GLU A 61 9.34 -2.94 14.21
CA GLU A 61 10.47 -3.70 13.68
C GLU A 61 10.93 -3.23 12.29
N SER A 62 10.14 -2.35 11.64
CA SER A 62 10.41 -1.82 10.30
C SER A 62 10.81 -0.36 10.31
N ILE A 63 11.52 0.07 9.27
CA ILE A 63 11.82 1.48 9.01
C ILE A 63 10.96 1.91 7.81
N LYS A 64 10.20 2.97 7.98
CA LYS A 64 9.44 3.58 6.89
C LYS A 64 10.09 4.89 6.47
N ILE A 65 10.32 5.02 5.19
CA ILE A 65 10.84 6.24 4.59
C ILE A 65 9.65 6.94 3.96
N VAL A 66 9.34 8.14 4.46
CA VAL A 66 8.16 8.89 4.05
C VAL A 66 8.56 10.26 3.51
N HIS A 67 7.82 10.75 2.53
CA HIS A 67 7.99 12.11 2.06
C HIS A 67 7.54 13.12 3.11
N SER A 68 8.36 14.11 3.39
CA SER A 68 8.03 15.17 4.34
C SER A 68 6.82 16.00 3.89
N SER A 69 6.47 15.99 2.59
CA SER A 69 5.36 16.78 2.03
C SER A 69 3.99 16.21 2.35
N ASN A 70 3.76 14.92 2.24
CA ASN A 70 2.44 14.30 2.29
C ASN A 70 2.39 12.98 3.07
N ALA A 71 3.45 12.62 3.78
CA ALA A 71 3.61 11.34 4.50
C ALA A 71 3.43 10.09 3.61
N SER A 72 3.50 10.22 2.28
CA SER A 72 3.46 9.05 1.41
C SER A 72 4.70 8.19 1.63
N THR A 73 4.50 6.89 1.80
CA THR A 73 5.60 5.94 2.03
C THR A 73 6.36 5.72 0.73
N LYS A 74 7.64 6.09 0.72
CA LYS A 74 8.57 5.83 -0.40
C LYS A 74 9.00 4.37 -0.41
N SER A 75 9.33 3.84 0.75
CA SER A 75 9.72 2.43 0.93
C SER A 75 9.56 1.99 2.38
N THR A 76 9.46 0.69 2.56
CA THR A 76 9.48 0.03 3.87
C THR A 76 10.65 -0.94 3.90
N ILE A 77 11.44 -0.89 4.96
CA ILE A 77 12.59 -1.76 5.18
C ILE A 77 12.30 -2.59 6.42
N ASP A 78 12.20 -3.91 6.27
CA ASP A 78 12.11 -4.83 7.39
C ASP A 78 13.49 -4.97 8.03
N ALA A 79 13.70 -4.22 9.11
CA ALA A 79 15.03 -4.01 9.62
C ALA A 79 15.46 -5.03 10.67
N GLU A 80 14.61 -5.37 11.63
CA GLU A 80 15.04 -6.14 12.80
C GLU A 80 13.98 -7.10 13.32
N SER A 81 14.41 -8.02 14.19
CA SER A 81 13.53 -8.88 14.99
C SER A 81 13.25 -8.27 16.37
N GLY A 82 13.00 -6.97 16.43
CA GLY A 82 12.70 -6.24 17.65
C GLY A 82 12.69 -4.72 17.42
N ASN A 83 12.13 -3.98 18.35
CA ASN A 83 11.94 -2.53 18.22
C ASN A 83 13.26 -1.79 17.95
N ILE A 84 13.21 -0.89 16.99
CA ILE A 84 14.31 0.00 16.61
C ILE A 84 14.38 1.14 17.64
N THR A 85 15.56 1.36 18.20
CA THR A 85 15.76 2.38 19.26
C THR A 85 16.71 3.49 18.81
N ALA A 86 17.45 3.33 17.71
CA ALA A 86 18.34 4.33 17.18
C ALA A 86 18.41 4.30 15.66
N LEU A 87 18.38 5.47 15.06
CA LEU A 87 18.54 5.70 13.63
C LEU A 87 19.56 6.81 13.41
N ALA A 88 20.33 6.72 12.32
CA ALA A 88 21.19 7.80 11.84
C ALA A 88 21.29 7.77 10.31
N LEU A 89 21.46 8.94 9.69
CA LEU A 89 21.71 9.08 8.26
C LEU A 89 23.16 9.45 8.02
N SER A 90 23.70 9.04 6.88
CA SER A 90 24.97 9.56 6.38
C SER A 90 24.77 11.00 5.86
N PRO A 91 25.81 11.85 5.90
CA PRO A 91 25.70 13.24 5.45
C PRO A 91 25.33 13.43 3.99
N ASN A 92 25.49 12.39 3.17
CA ASN A 92 25.15 12.37 1.74
C ASN A 92 23.79 11.71 1.46
N ASP A 93 23.02 11.36 2.48
CA ASP A 93 21.72 10.69 2.41
C ASP A 93 21.69 9.36 1.61
N LYS A 94 22.83 8.69 1.47
CA LYS A 94 22.92 7.40 0.76
C LYS A 94 22.80 6.19 1.69
N LEU A 95 23.27 6.33 2.92
CA LEU A 95 23.29 5.25 3.89
C LEU A 95 22.40 5.59 5.09
N LEU A 96 21.60 4.63 5.48
CA LEU A 96 20.82 4.65 6.71
C LEU A 96 21.38 3.62 7.67
N PHE A 97 21.59 4.03 8.91
CA PHE A 97 22.02 3.16 10.00
C PHE A 97 20.87 2.89 10.94
N SER A 98 20.65 1.63 11.29
CA SER A 98 19.64 1.23 12.26
C SER A 98 20.24 0.34 13.34
N ALA A 99 19.73 0.49 14.54
CA ALA A 99 20.00 -0.43 15.64
C ALA A 99 18.85 -0.40 16.67
N GLY A 100 18.72 -1.48 17.41
CA GLY A 100 17.64 -1.63 18.36
C GLY A 100 17.93 -2.65 19.46
N HIS A 101 16.87 -3.29 19.91
CA HIS A 101 16.92 -4.34 20.92
C HIS A 101 17.69 -5.59 20.46
N SER A 102 17.79 -5.81 19.16
CA SER A 102 18.59 -6.90 18.56
C SER A 102 20.10 -6.77 18.84
N ARG A 103 20.57 -5.57 19.26
CA ARG A 103 21.98 -5.24 19.52
C ARG A 103 22.85 -5.31 18.26
N GLN A 104 22.25 -5.43 17.11
CA GLN A 104 22.92 -5.39 15.81
C GLN A 104 22.84 -3.98 15.26
N ILE A 105 23.92 -3.57 14.61
CA ILE A 105 23.95 -2.36 13.81
C ILE A 105 23.87 -2.79 12.37
N LYS A 106 22.91 -2.26 11.62
CA LYS A 106 22.71 -2.55 10.20
C LYS A 106 22.89 -1.29 9.38
N VAL A 107 23.48 -1.45 8.21
CA VAL A 107 23.70 -0.39 7.23
C VAL A 107 22.88 -0.71 5.99
N TRP A 108 22.05 0.23 5.61
CA TRP A 108 21.13 0.13 4.50
C TRP A 108 21.49 1.13 3.42
N ASP A 109 21.46 0.70 2.20
CA ASP A 109 21.56 1.56 1.03
C ASP A 109 20.19 2.12 0.69
N LEU A 110 20.04 3.44 0.63
CA LEU A 110 18.79 4.11 0.36
C LEU A 110 18.39 4.17 -1.13
N ASP A 111 19.31 3.81 -2.02
CA ASP A 111 19.00 3.68 -3.45
C ASP A 111 18.38 2.30 -3.76
N THR A 112 18.93 1.24 -3.16
CA THR A 112 18.49 -0.14 -3.41
C THR A 112 17.62 -0.73 -2.31
N PHE A 113 17.53 -0.07 -1.15
CA PHE A 113 16.85 -0.52 0.08
C PHE A 113 17.32 -1.89 0.60
N LYS A 114 18.55 -2.25 0.30
CA LYS A 114 19.13 -3.52 0.73
C LYS A 114 20.10 -3.31 1.90
N CYS A 115 20.14 -4.31 2.78
CA CYS A 115 21.14 -4.34 3.84
C CYS A 115 22.53 -4.63 3.23
N LEU A 116 23.41 -3.65 3.31
CA LEU A 116 24.79 -3.81 2.87
C LEU A 116 25.63 -4.59 3.87
N ARG A 117 25.46 -4.29 5.16
CA ARG A 117 26.26 -4.86 6.25
C ARG A 117 25.46 -4.96 7.54
N SER A 118 25.85 -5.92 8.38
CA SER A 118 25.33 -6.07 9.72
C SER A 118 26.42 -6.61 10.64
N TRP A 119 26.55 -6.03 11.81
CA TRP A 119 27.48 -6.51 12.83
C TRP A 119 26.91 -6.32 14.23
N LYS A 120 27.42 -7.08 15.19
CA LYS A 120 27.03 -6.94 16.58
C LYS A 120 27.68 -5.69 17.17
N GLY A 121 26.89 -4.80 17.74
CA GLY A 121 27.32 -3.55 18.33
C GLY A 121 27.62 -3.68 19.83
N HIS A 122 26.60 -3.52 20.63
CA HIS A 122 26.64 -3.45 22.08
C HIS A 122 26.24 -4.75 22.77
N ASP A 123 26.51 -4.85 24.08
CA ASP A 123 26.01 -5.92 24.93
C ASP A 123 24.56 -5.66 25.41
N GLY A 124 24.06 -4.43 25.28
CA GLY A 124 22.70 -3.98 25.54
C GLY A 124 22.08 -3.31 24.31
N PRO A 125 20.81 -2.85 24.39
CA PRO A 125 20.19 -2.05 23.34
C PRO A 125 20.99 -0.79 23.02
N VAL A 126 21.01 -0.39 21.74
CA VAL A 126 21.61 0.86 21.29
C VAL A 126 20.59 1.97 21.47
N MET A 127 20.91 3.01 22.23
CA MET A 127 19.98 4.08 22.56
C MET A 127 20.12 5.32 21.69
N GLY A 128 21.31 5.53 21.11
CA GLY A 128 21.57 6.68 20.25
C GLY A 128 22.67 6.36 19.23
N MET A 129 22.57 7.00 18.07
CA MET A 129 23.57 6.91 17.00
C MET A 129 23.78 8.28 16.38
N ALA A 130 25.03 8.53 15.96
CA ALA A 130 25.38 9.71 15.20
C ALA A 130 26.43 9.36 14.14
N CYS A 131 26.26 9.89 12.94
CA CYS A 131 27.22 9.76 11.87
C CYS A 131 28.16 10.99 11.87
N HIS A 132 29.44 10.79 11.67
CA HIS A 132 30.40 11.86 11.50
C HIS A 132 30.22 12.59 10.16
N GLY A 133 30.49 13.88 10.13
CA GLY A 133 30.34 14.69 8.93
C GLY A 133 31.10 14.22 7.68
N SER A 134 32.14 13.38 7.85
CA SER A 134 32.84 12.72 6.73
C SER A 134 32.11 11.51 6.16
N GLY A 135 31.11 10.98 6.86
CA GLY A 135 30.40 9.74 6.48
C GLY A 135 31.14 8.44 6.83
N GLY A 136 32.42 8.51 7.19
CA GLY A 136 33.25 7.30 7.42
C GLY A 136 33.18 6.73 8.85
N LEU A 137 32.70 7.48 9.83
CA LEU A 137 32.63 7.04 11.22
C LEU A 137 31.18 7.10 11.74
N LEU A 138 30.78 6.07 12.47
CA LEU A 138 29.51 5.97 13.17
C LEU A 138 29.76 5.83 14.66
N ALA A 139 29.22 6.73 15.47
CA ALA A 139 29.23 6.61 16.92
C ALA A 139 27.91 6.01 17.41
N THR A 140 27.98 5.13 18.38
CA THR A 140 26.82 4.46 18.99
C THR A 140 26.91 4.54 20.51
N ALA A 141 25.75 4.82 21.12
CA ALA A 141 25.57 4.88 22.55
C ALA A 141 24.67 3.74 23.02
N GLY A 142 25.09 2.99 24.01
CA GLY A 142 24.41 1.80 24.46
C GLY A 142 23.87 1.88 25.90
N ALA A 143 22.85 1.07 26.17
CA ALA A 143 22.38 0.81 27.52
C ALA A 143 23.42 0.06 28.37
N ASP A 144 24.44 -0.49 27.75
CA ASP A 144 25.62 -1.09 28.39
C ASP A 144 26.63 -0.06 28.93
N ARG A 145 26.29 1.23 28.95
CA ARG A 145 27.08 2.36 29.45
C ARG A 145 28.36 2.62 28.68
N LYS A 146 28.43 2.13 27.43
CA LYS A 146 29.58 2.27 26.56
C LYS A 146 29.24 3.23 25.42
N VAL A 147 30.30 3.88 24.93
CA VAL A 147 30.25 4.63 23.66
C VAL A 147 31.25 3.98 22.72
N LEU A 148 30.79 3.55 21.57
CA LEU A 148 31.58 2.87 20.57
C LEU A 148 31.62 3.69 19.29
N VAL A 149 32.75 3.68 18.60
CA VAL A 149 32.87 4.31 17.29
C VAL A 149 33.31 3.24 16.27
N TRP A 150 32.63 3.20 15.19
CA TRP A 150 32.78 2.20 14.12
C TRP A 150 33.27 2.84 12.85
N ASP A 151 34.11 2.15 12.14
CA ASP A 151 34.39 2.45 10.74
C ASP A 151 33.27 1.89 9.87
N VAL A 152 32.61 2.76 9.09
CA VAL A 152 31.43 2.41 8.29
C VAL A 152 31.81 1.43 7.16
N ASP A 153 32.97 1.67 6.53
CA ASP A 153 33.41 0.86 5.40
C ASP A 153 33.97 -0.50 5.84
N GLY A 154 34.66 -0.55 6.96
CA GLY A 154 35.26 -1.78 7.48
C GLY A 154 34.30 -2.60 8.37
N GLY A 155 33.32 -1.97 9.01
CA GLY A 155 32.41 -2.62 9.96
C GLY A 155 33.06 -3.05 11.26
N PHE A 156 34.21 -2.48 11.62
CA PHE A 156 34.92 -2.78 12.86
C PHE A 156 34.95 -1.61 13.84
N CYS A 157 35.03 -1.92 15.14
CA CYS A 157 35.09 -0.92 16.19
C CYS A 157 36.47 -0.28 16.24
N THR A 158 36.56 1.02 15.99
CA THR A 158 37.79 1.81 16.05
C THR A 158 38.08 2.35 17.42
N HIS A 159 37.04 2.72 18.17
CA HIS A 159 37.15 3.28 19.51
C HIS A 159 36.14 2.68 20.46
N TYR A 160 36.63 2.40 21.67
CA TYR A 160 35.84 1.79 22.72
C TYR A 160 36.02 2.61 23.99
N PHE A 161 34.97 3.39 24.34
CA PHE A 161 35.01 4.26 25.48
C PHE A 161 34.16 3.72 26.63
N LYS A 162 34.78 3.67 27.80
CA LYS A 162 34.13 3.36 29.09
C LYS A 162 34.24 4.55 30.00
N GLY A 163 33.22 4.80 30.80
CA GLY A 163 33.30 5.87 31.78
C GLY A 163 31.95 6.22 32.37
N HIS A 164 30.88 6.24 31.55
CA HIS A 164 29.53 6.46 32.05
C HIS A 164 29.10 5.38 33.06
N LYS A 165 28.34 5.78 34.07
CA LYS A 165 27.79 4.90 35.12
C LYS A 165 26.31 4.55 34.86
N GLY A 166 25.62 5.32 34.02
CA GLY A 166 24.23 5.12 33.58
C GLY A 166 24.13 4.82 32.06
N VAL A 167 22.89 4.63 31.61
CA VAL A 167 22.59 4.49 30.16
C VAL A 167 23.01 5.76 29.43
N VAL A 168 23.60 5.60 28.27
CA VAL A 168 23.96 6.75 27.41
C VAL A 168 22.80 7.00 26.48
N THR A 169 22.12 8.15 26.65
CA THR A 169 20.86 8.51 25.98
C THR A 169 21.05 9.29 24.70
N SER A 170 22.06 10.18 24.69
CA SER A 170 22.31 11.09 23.57
C SER A 170 23.78 11.07 23.15
N ILE A 171 24.04 11.18 21.86
CA ILE A 171 25.37 11.17 21.30
C ILE A 171 25.44 12.09 20.08
N MET A 172 26.55 12.82 19.92
CA MET A 172 26.73 13.79 18.85
C MET A 172 28.19 13.99 18.55
N PHE A 173 28.56 14.13 17.27
CA PHE A 173 29.87 14.58 16.84
C PHE A 173 29.99 16.10 16.80
N HIS A 174 31.21 16.59 16.82
CA HIS A 174 31.51 17.99 16.55
C HIS A 174 31.14 18.33 15.10
N PRO A 175 30.49 19.50 14.80
CA PRO A 175 30.08 19.87 13.45
C PRO A 175 31.24 20.09 12.48
N ASP A 176 32.41 20.56 13.01
CA ASP A 176 33.62 20.70 12.20
C ASP A 176 34.24 19.30 11.94
N ILE A 177 34.26 18.90 10.67
CA ILE A 177 34.76 17.60 10.19
C ILE A 177 36.22 17.33 10.62
N ASN A 178 37.03 18.40 10.82
CA ASN A 178 38.42 18.26 11.19
C ASN A 178 38.64 18.01 12.70
N LYS A 179 37.62 18.28 13.53
CA LYS A 179 37.65 18.04 14.95
C LYS A 179 37.00 16.72 15.31
N THR A 180 37.82 15.78 15.74
CA THR A 180 37.39 14.44 16.11
C THR A 180 36.92 14.35 17.56
N LEU A 181 36.04 15.26 17.97
CA LEU A 181 35.39 15.28 19.28
C LEU A 181 34.00 14.68 19.24
N LEU A 182 33.70 13.92 20.26
CA LEU A 182 32.40 13.25 20.44
C LEU A 182 31.83 13.63 21.82
N PHE A 183 30.54 13.93 21.85
CA PHE A 183 29.81 14.30 23.07
C PHE A 183 28.78 13.23 23.39
N SER A 184 28.64 12.88 24.67
CA SER A 184 27.63 11.90 25.09
C SER A 184 26.96 12.38 26.38
N GLY A 185 25.63 12.35 26.40
CA GLY A 185 24.79 12.58 27.57
C GLY A 185 24.28 11.25 28.14
N SER A 186 24.13 11.17 29.45
CA SER A 186 23.76 9.92 30.12
C SER A 186 22.80 10.14 31.28
N ASP A 187 22.13 9.07 31.68
CA ASP A 187 21.31 8.98 32.91
C ASP A 187 22.14 9.15 34.18
N ASP A 188 23.48 9.06 34.09
CA ASP A 188 24.37 9.30 35.21
C ASP A 188 24.56 10.79 35.56
N THR A 189 23.72 11.65 35.02
CA THR A 189 23.72 13.11 35.20
C THR A 189 24.90 13.85 34.61
N THR A 190 25.77 13.16 33.85
CA THR A 190 26.99 13.74 33.27
C THR A 190 26.91 13.82 31.74
N VAL A 191 27.57 14.87 31.23
CA VAL A 191 27.90 14.91 29.78
C VAL A 191 29.42 14.71 29.69
N ARG A 192 29.84 13.84 28.78
CA ARG A 192 31.27 13.55 28.59
C ARG A 192 31.72 13.97 27.18
N VAL A 193 32.96 14.49 27.15
CA VAL A 193 33.63 14.88 25.94
C VAL A 193 34.77 13.88 25.66
N TRP A 194 34.73 13.26 24.50
CA TRP A 194 35.67 12.25 24.08
C TRP A 194 36.49 12.74 22.90
N ASP A 195 37.80 12.57 22.96
CA ASP A 195 38.71 12.83 21.85
C ASP A 195 39.10 11.50 21.19
N LEU A 196 38.73 11.36 19.90
CA LEU A 196 39.06 10.16 19.13
C LEU A 196 40.55 10.03 18.85
N LEU A 197 41.26 11.13 18.62
CA LEU A 197 42.72 11.08 18.40
C LEU A 197 43.45 10.66 19.67
N ALA A 198 43.15 11.29 20.81
CA ALA A 198 43.75 10.95 22.08
C ALA A 198 43.20 9.66 22.70
N LYS A 199 42.09 9.11 22.17
CA LYS A 199 41.39 7.90 22.64
C LYS A 199 41.01 7.93 24.13
N LYS A 200 40.68 9.11 24.64
CA LYS A 200 40.35 9.33 26.07
C LYS A 200 39.22 10.32 26.28
N CYS A 201 38.63 10.28 27.46
CA CYS A 201 37.72 11.32 27.95
C CYS A 201 38.56 12.58 28.26
N VAL A 202 38.21 13.69 27.62
CA VAL A 202 38.88 14.98 27.81
C VAL A 202 38.27 15.72 29.00
N ALA A 203 36.93 15.73 29.08
CA ALA A 203 36.21 16.43 30.15
C ALA A 203 34.95 15.67 30.56
N VAL A 204 34.60 15.82 31.85
CA VAL A 204 33.34 15.37 32.42
C VAL A 204 32.61 16.59 32.91
N LEU A 205 31.45 16.87 32.37
CA LEU A 205 30.64 18.03 32.65
C LEU A 205 29.57 17.62 33.67
N GLU A 206 29.76 17.96 34.93
CA GLU A 206 28.92 17.58 36.08
C GLU A 206 28.16 18.78 36.61
N LYS A 207 26.86 18.89 36.33
CA LYS A 207 25.98 19.93 36.85
C LYS A 207 24.51 19.60 36.88
N HIS A 208 24.10 18.59 36.10
CA HIS A 208 22.74 18.10 36.13
C HIS A 208 22.47 17.27 37.39
N PHE A 209 21.25 17.33 37.86
CA PHE A 209 20.76 16.55 39.02
C PHE A 209 19.87 15.37 38.62
N SER A 210 19.55 15.23 37.33
CA SER A 210 18.77 14.13 36.77
C SER A 210 19.35 13.74 35.40
N ALA A 211 18.74 12.75 34.77
CA ALA A 211 19.16 12.24 33.49
C ALA A 211 19.26 13.34 32.43
N VAL A 212 20.32 13.31 31.62
CA VAL A 212 20.48 14.18 30.46
C VAL A 212 19.71 13.57 29.29
N SER A 213 18.68 14.24 28.83
CA SER A 213 17.82 13.74 27.72
C SER A 213 18.35 14.10 26.34
N SER A 214 18.86 15.33 26.17
CA SER A 214 19.28 15.83 24.87
C SER A 214 20.53 16.71 24.98
N VAL A 215 21.34 16.67 23.92
CA VAL A 215 22.56 17.47 23.79
C VAL A 215 22.54 18.14 22.41
N ALA A 216 22.87 19.43 22.35
CA ALA A 216 22.97 20.20 21.12
C ALA A 216 24.24 21.06 21.12
N LEU A 217 24.88 21.22 19.96
CA LEU A 217 26.10 21.99 19.80
C LEU A 217 25.89 23.11 18.80
N SER A 218 26.43 24.28 19.11
CA SER A 218 26.38 25.44 18.21
C SER A 218 27.18 25.21 16.92
N GLU A 219 26.85 25.96 15.86
CA GLU A 219 27.51 25.85 14.55
C GLU A 219 29.02 26.16 14.63
N ASP A 220 29.40 27.11 15.53
CA ASP A 220 30.80 27.45 15.79
C ASP A 220 31.56 26.35 16.53
N GLY A 221 30.84 25.37 17.09
CA GLY A 221 31.39 24.24 17.82
C GLY A 221 31.94 24.57 19.21
N TRP A 222 31.69 25.78 19.75
CA TRP A 222 32.23 26.19 21.03
C TRP A 222 31.24 26.23 22.18
N THR A 223 29.96 26.29 21.89
CA THR A 223 28.92 26.30 22.92
C THR A 223 28.10 25.02 22.88
N LEU A 224 28.13 24.24 23.93
CA LEU A 224 27.33 23.02 24.08
C LEU A 224 26.14 23.32 25.01
N LEU A 225 24.97 22.85 24.58
CA LEU A 225 23.76 22.85 25.40
C LEU A 225 23.45 21.42 25.82
N SER A 226 23.10 21.25 27.10
CA SER A 226 22.59 20.00 27.62
C SER A 226 21.26 20.20 28.32
N ALA A 227 20.26 19.46 27.96
CA ALA A 227 18.93 19.44 28.54
C ALA A 227 18.75 18.19 29.38
N GLY A 228 18.10 18.33 30.53
CA GLY A 228 17.87 17.23 31.43
C GLY A 228 16.45 17.22 32.01
N ARG A 229 16.12 16.09 32.64
CA ARG A 229 14.86 15.91 33.36
C ARG A 229 14.81 16.69 34.69
N ASP A 230 15.89 17.34 35.05
CA ASP A 230 15.99 18.27 36.17
C ASP A 230 15.39 19.67 35.88
N LYS A 231 14.75 19.83 34.73
CA LYS A 231 14.07 21.08 34.29
C LYS A 231 15.02 22.25 34.04
N VAL A 232 16.26 21.96 33.66
CA VAL A 232 17.26 22.99 33.35
C VAL A 232 17.98 22.69 32.06
N VAL A 233 18.43 23.75 31.37
CA VAL A 233 19.40 23.67 30.29
C VAL A 233 20.70 24.27 30.78
N ASN A 234 21.79 23.52 30.75
CA ASN A 234 23.13 24.02 31.05
C ASN A 234 23.81 24.38 29.71
N VAL A 235 24.38 25.59 29.74
CA VAL A 235 25.18 26.16 28.62
C VAL A 235 26.64 26.04 29.00
N TRP A 236 27.39 25.29 28.17
CA TRP A 236 28.81 25.02 28.42
C TRP A 236 29.69 25.72 27.40
N ASP A 237 30.80 26.27 27.89
CA ASP A 237 31.88 26.74 27.02
C ASP A 237 32.91 25.61 26.85
N LEU A 238 33.18 25.23 25.60
CA LEU A 238 34.09 24.15 25.25
C LEU A 238 35.56 24.57 25.17
N HIS A 239 35.90 25.87 25.37
CA HIS A 239 37.28 26.32 25.48
C HIS A 239 37.86 25.90 26.81
N ASP A 240 37.14 26.10 27.91
CA ASP A 240 37.57 25.76 29.26
C ASP A 240 36.76 24.64 29.91
N TYR A 241 35.77 24.07 29.21
CA TYR A 241 34.86 23.03 29.70
C TYR A 241 34.07 23.42 30.94
N LYS A 242 33.72 24.70 31.10
CA LYS A 242 32.94 25.22 32.23
C LYS A 242 31.52 25.57 31.85
N CYS A 243 30.65 25.46 32.82
CA CYS A 243 29.27 25.93 32.63
C CYS A 243 29.23 27.46 32.66
N LYS A 244 28.81 28.07 31.56
CA LYS A 244 28.63 29.50 31.39
C LYS A 244 27.36 30.00 32.07
N SER A 245 26.24 29.29 31.87
CA SER A 245 24.96 29.64 32.46
C SER A 245 24.06 28.41 32.63
N THR A 246 23.09 28.50 33.54
CA THR A 246 22.03 27.48 33.72
C THR A 246 20.71 28.17 33.52
N VAL A 247 19.90 27.67 32.61
CA VAL A 247 18.60 28.21 32.24
C VAL A 247 17.49 27.34 32.83
N PRO A 248 16.70 27.85 33.80
CA PRO A 248 15.58 27.12 34.36
C PRO A 248 14.41 27.15 33.37
N THR A 249 13.87 25.98 32.98
CA THR A 249 12.79 25.82 31.98
C THR A 249 11.45 25.46 32.59
N TYR A 250 11.41 25.17 33.89
CA TYR A 250 10.21 24.88 34.68
C TYR A 250 9.43 23.62 34.26
N GLU A 251 9.90 22.89 33.28
CA GLU A 251 9.31 21.62 32.81
C GLU A 251 10.39 20.57 32.51
N VAL A 252 10.00 19.29 32.49
CA VAL A 252 10.87 18.20 32.09
C VAL A 252 11.12 18.32 30.59
N LEU A 253 12.40 18.34 30.22
CA LEU A 253 12.82 18.50 28.83
C LEU A 253 13.14 17.14 28.18
N GLU A 254 12.60 16.92 27.00
CA GLU A 254 12.94 15.74 26.18
C GLU A 254 13.87 16.15 25.02
N ALA A 255 13.74 17.36 24.47
CA ALA A 255 14.60 17.83 23.40
C ALA A 255 15.05 19.29 23.56
N VAL A 256 16.25 19.55 23.07
CA VAL A 256 16.80 20.91 22.87
C VAL A 256 17.39 21.00 21.47
N CYS A 257 17.09 22.06 20.75
CA CYS A 257 17.66 22.32 19.44
C CYS A 257 18.14 23.77 19.33
N ILE A 258 19.19 23.98 18.57
CA ILE A 258 19.79 25.31 18.37
C ILE A 258 19.21 25.91 17.08
N VAL A 259 18.88 27.20 17.14
CA VAL A 259 18.45 27.95 15.96
C VAL A 259 19.69 28.42 15.22
N TYR A 260 19.79 28.01 13.96
CA TYR A 260 20.92 28.37 13.11
C TYR A 260 20.97 29.89 12.86
N SER A 261 22.15 30.48 13.04
CA SER A 261 22.35 31.93 13.02
C SER A 261 22.07 32.59 11.67
N GLY A 262 22.18 31.87 10.58
CA GLY A 262 21.85 32.30 9.20
C GLY A 262 20.42 32.04 8.77
N SER A 263 19.61 31.42 9.60
CA SER A 263 18.26 30.99 9.23
C SER A 263 17.26 32.14 9.15
N GLN A 264 16.23 31.99 8.32
CA GLN A 264 15.07 32.91 8.26
C GLN A 264 14.38 32.99 9.63
N PHE A 265 14.38 31.90 10.35
CA PHE A 265 13.87 31.80 11.72
C PHE A 265 14.62 32.76 12.68
N ALA A 266 15.96 32.73 12.69
CA ALA A 266 16.77 33.64 13.51
C ALA A 266 16.62 35.10 13.05
N SER A 267 16.51 35.33 11.77
CA SER A 267 16.36 36.69 11.19
C SER A 267 15.03 37.31 11.58
N SER A 268 13.91 36.58 11.51
CA SER A 268 12.58 37.02 11.92
C SER A 268 12.51 37.31 13.42
N LEU A 269 13.11 36.46 14.25
CA LEU A 269 13.20 36.64 15.70
C LEU A 269 14.05 37.87 16.06
N GLY A 270 15.18 38.06 15.37
CA GLY A 270 16.05 39.24 15.53
C GLY A 270 15.37 40.55 15.17
N ALA A 271 14.57 40.57 14.10
CA ALA A 271 13.78 41.76 13.71
C ALA A 271 12.71 42.12 14.74
N PHE A 272 12.01 41.12 15.29
CA PHE A 272 11.03 41.31 16.37
C PHE A 272 11.66 41.90 17.64
N LEU A 273 12.81 41.39 18.06
CA LEU A 273 13.52 41.89 19.23
C LEU A 273 14.00 43.31 19.06
N GLN A 274 14.28 43.80 17.85
CA GLN A 274 14.67 45.20 17.60
C GLN A 274 13.45 46.15 17.65
N GLN A 275 12.25 45.72 17.27
CA GLN A 275 11.03 46.53 17.32
C GLN A 275 10.48 46.72 18.74
N SER A 276 10.69 45.76 19.63
CA SER A 276 10.14 45.80 20.99
C SER A 276 10.74 46.85 21.95
N GLY A 277 11.57 47.76 21.43
CA GLY A 277 11.93 49.04 22.10
C GLY A 277 12.66 48.96 23.42
N LYS A 278 12.99 47.83 23.97
CA LYS A 278 13.82 47.64 25.15
C LYS A 278 15.28 47.86 24.73
N LYS A 279 15.75 49.13 24.91
CA LYS A 279 17.17 49.51 24.81
C LYS A 279 18.04 48.75 25.80
N LYS A 280 18.18 47.45 25.63
CA LYS A 280 19.28 46.70 26.18
C LYS A 280 20.00 46.04 24.99
N SER A 281 21.34 46.20 25.00
CA SER A 281 22.31 45.64 24.06
C SER A 281 21.76 44.44 23.28
N ARG A 282 22.01 44.44 21.96
CA ARG A 282 21.70 43.24 21.14
C ARG A 282 22.03 41.99 21.95
N PRO A 283 21.10 41.06 22.16
CA PRO A 283 21.44 39.79 22.79
C PRO A 283 22.45 39.09 21.86
N THR A 284 23.69 39.08 22.28
CA THR A 284 24.84 38.51 21.55
C THR A 284 24.94 37.01 21.81
N GLY A 285 23.85 36.34 22.12
CA GLY A 285 23.83 34.94 22.48
C GLY A 285 23.22 34.06 21.37
N ILE A 286 23.44 32.77 21.49
CA ILE A 286 22.84 31.71 20.68
C ILE A 286 21.37 31.57 21.10
N TYR A 287 20.47 31.46 20.09
CA TYR A 287 19.08 31.14 20.34
C TYR A 287 18.89 29.63 20.33
N PHE A 288 18.08 29.13 21.24
CA PHE A 288 17.73 27.70 21.31
C PHE A 288 16.28 27.50 21.69
N ILE A 289 15.72 26.38 21.24
CA ILE A 289 14.34 25.98 21.48
C ILE A 289 14.34 24.79 22.41
N THR A 290 13.43 24.81 23.38
CA THR A 290 13.17 23.69 24.29
C THR A 290 11.79 23.13 24.05
N ALA A 291 11.72 21.81 24.04
CA ALA A 291 10.48 21.03 23.91
C ALA A 291 10.43 20.00 25.06
N GLY A 292 9.29 19.91 25.71
CA GLY A 292 9.17 19.10 26.92
C GLY A 292 7.80 18.47 27.09
N GLU A 293 7.61 17.85 28.24
CA GLU A 293 6.46 17.01 28.60
C GLU A 293 5.12 17.76 28.62
N ARG A 294 5.14 19.09 28.80
CA ARG A 294 3.92 19.90 28.80
C ARG A 294 3.42 20.37 27.44
N GLY A 295 4.14 20.03 26.35
CA GLY A 295 3.78 20.48 25.01
C GLY A 295 3.94 21.97 24.76
N ILE A 296 4.85 22.62 25.48
CA ILE A 296 5.12 24.05 25.40
C ILE A 296 6.47 24.26 24.70
N LEU A 297 6.46 24.96 23.56
CA LEU A 297 7.68 25.39 22.89
C LEU A 297 8.14 26.73 23.45
N ARG A 298 9.37 26.79 23.91
CA ARG A 298 9.99 28.01 24.42
C ARG A 298 11.28 28.30 23.70
N ILE A 299 11.46 29.57 23.36
CA ILE A 299 12.69 30.07 22.74
C ILE A 299 13.47 30.88 23.75
N TRP A 300 14.73 30.54 23.92
CA TRP A 300 15.62 31.10 24.89
C TRP A 300 16.85 31.71 24.25
N THR A 301 17.50 32.61 24.98
CA THR A 301 18.86 33.04 24.67
C THR A 301 19.86 32.44 25.64
N SER A 302 21.03 32.05 25.16
CA SER A 302 22.13 31.53 26.01
C SER A 302 22.70 32.56 26.97
N GLU A 303 22.55 33.85 26.62
CA GLU A 303 22.98 34.97 27.45
C GLU A 303 21.81 35.53 28.28
N GLY A 304 21.94 35.50 29.59
CA GLY A 304 20.97 36.08 30.52
C GLY A 304 19.80 35.18 30.89
N ALA A 305 19.74 33.95 30.39
CA ALA A 305 18.67 32.96 30.69
C ALA A 305 17.26 33.55 30.56
N VAL A 306 17.02 34.30 29.50
CA VAL A 306 15.74 34.98 29.25
C VAL A 306 14.91 34.18 28.26
N CYS A 307 13.66 33.87 28.59
CA CYS A 307 12.66 33.35 27.67
C CYS A 307 12.20 34.49 26.77
N LEU A 308 12.43 34.34 25.46
CA LEU A 308 12.05 35.31 24.43
C LEU A 308 10.63 35.10 23.96
N TYR A 309 10.22 33.84 23.84
CA TYR A 309 8.91 33.45 23.36
C TYR A 309 8.46 32.15 24.01
N GLU A 310 7.19 32.06 24.30
CA GLU A 310 6.52 30.88 24.81
C GLU A 310 5.25 30.64 23.97
N GLN A 311 5.14 29.48 23.38
CA GLN A 311 3.97 29.06 22.64
C GLN A 311 3.37 27.83 23.28
N LYS A 312 2.11 27.91 23.63
CA LYS A 312 1.30 26.75 23.96
C LYS A 312 0.84 26.08 22.66
N SER A 313 0.81 24.78 22.63
CA SER A 313 0.18 24.05 21.53
C SER A 313 -1.28 24.48 21.47
N SER A 314 -1.73 25.03 20.35
CA SER A 314 -3.09 25.58 20.15
C SER A 314 -4.22 24.55 20.24
N ASP A 315 -3.88 23.25 20.33
CA ASP A 315 -4.82 22.14 20.24
C ASP A 315 -5.11 21.47 21.59
N VAL A 316 -4.72 22.12 22.68
CA VAL A 316 -4.79 21.49 24.00
C VAL A 316 -5.71 22.29 24.92
N ASP A 317 -6.81 21.70 25.34
CA ASP A 317 -7.52 22.07 26.55
C ASP A 317 -6.52 22.00 27.72
N GLU A 318 -6.64 22.92 28.69
CA GLU A 318 -5.68 23.08 29.79
C GLU A 318 -5.42 21.80 30.58
N ASP A 319 -6.26 20.80 30.49
CA ASP A 319 -6.19 19.51 31.20
C ASP A 319 -5.55 18.36 30.43
N SER A 320 -5.33 18.45 29.08
CA SER A 320 -4.73 17.37 28.29
C SER A 320 -3.31 17.74 27.84
N THR A 321 -2.31 17.40 28.66
CA THR A 321 -0.91 17.68 28.39
C THR A 321 -0.31 16.70 27.38
N ARG A 322 -0.29 17.08 26.10
CA ARG A 322 0.42 16.33 25.05
C ARG A 322 1.85 16.81 24.96
N GLY A 323 2.76 16.09 25.62
CA GLY A 323 4.17 16.41 25.62
C GLY A 323 4.82 16.26 24.25
N PHE A 324 5.90 17.02 24.01
CA PHE A 324 6.82 16.80 22.90
C PHE A 324 7.88 15.77 23.30
N THR A 325 8.11 14.80 22.41
CA THR A 325 9.15 13.77 22.56
C THR A 325 10.44 14.17 21.86
N SER A 326 10.36 14.98 20.81
CA SER A 326 11.52 15.42 20.05
C SER A 326 11.26 16.75 19.36
N ALA A 327 12.33 17.51 19.10
CA ALA A 327 12.30 18.72 18.32
C ALA A 327 13.59 18.84 17.50
N VAL A 328 13.47 19.13 16.20
CA VAL A 328 14.58 19.21 15.26
C VAL A 328 14.38 20.42 14.33
N MET A 329 15.42 21.25 14.19
CA MET A 329 15.43 22.28 13.15
C MET A 329 15.58 21.64 11.77
N LEU A 330 14.65 21.94 10.88
CA LEU A 330 14.69 21.43 9.53
C LEU A 330 15.75 22.14 8.69
N PRO A 331 16.44 21.44 7.81
CA PRO A 331 17.39 22.04 6.87
C PRO A 331 16.70 22.95 5.86
N MET A 332 17.48 23.75 5.14
CA MET A 332 16.97 24.65 4.08
C MET A 332 15.86 25.62 4.55
N ASP A 333 15.92 26.08 5.79
CA ASP A 333 14.95 27.02 6.39
C ASP A 333 13.48 26.56 6.36
N GLN A 334 13.23 25.24 6.29
CA GLN A 334 11.88 24.69 6.29
C GLN A 334 11.17 24.83 7.66
N GLY A 335 11.84 25.37 8.66
CA GLY A 335 11.27 25.65 9.97
C GLY A 335 11.66 24.64 11.06
N LEU A 336 10.76 24.44 12.01
CA LEU A 336 10.94 23.56 13.16
C LEU A 336 10.00 22.37 13.08
N LEU A 337 10.52 21.15 13.19
CA LEU A 337 9.76 19.93 13.32
C LEU A 337 9.72 19.52 14.80
N CYS A 338 8.52 19.34 15.34
CA CYS A 338 8.29 18.79 16.66
C CYS A 338 7.48 17.51 16.55
N VAL A 339 7.82 16.51 17.35
CA VAL A 339 7.07 15.26 17.43
C VAL A 339 6.41 15.16 18.79
N THR A 340 5.10 14.90 18.80
CA THR A 340 4.32 14.76 20.04
C THR A 340 4.31 13.30 20.53
N ALA A 341 3.95 13.11 21.79
CA ALA A 341 3.74 11.78 22.38
C ALA A 341 2.64 10.99 21.65
N ASP A 342 1.66 11.68 21.04
CA ASP A 342 0.60 11.10 20.20
C ASP A 342 1.08 10.76 18.78
N GLN A 343 2.40 10.76 18.55
CA GLN A 343 3.01 10.37 17.27
C GLN A 343 2.63 11.29 16.09
N GLN A 344 2.38 12.56 16.38
CA GLN A 344 2.14 13.57 15.37
C GLN A 344 3.43 14.36 15.08
N PHE A 345 3.67 14.65 13.81
CA PHE A 345 4.76 15.48 13.34
C PHE A 345 4.20 16.86 13.02
N LEU A 346 4.58 17.85 13.83
CA LEU A 346 4.11 19.23 13.73
C LEU A 346 5.21 20.10 13.14
N PHE A 347 4.93 20.76 12.05
CA PHE A 347 5.85 21.64 11.35
C PHE A 347 5.49 23.08 11.65
N TYR A 348 6.41 23.81 12.24
CA TYR A 348 6.24 25.21 12.60
C TYR A 348 7.14 26.11 11.77
N SER A 349 6.59 27.24 11.34
CA SER A 349 7.35 28.32 10.71
C SER A 349 7.08 29.63 11.44
N PRO A 350 7.99 30.63 11.39
CA PRO A 350 7.71 31.96 11.91
C PRO A 350 6.60 32.60 11.09
N ALA A 351 5.67 33.29 11.78
CA ALA A 351 4.60 34.02 11.12
C ALA A 351 5.13 35.32 10.47
N GLU A 352 4.74 35.60 9.24
CA GLU A 352 5.23 36.77 8.47
C GLU A 352 4.52 38.10 8.78
N HIS A 353 3.59 38.12 9.76
CA HIS A 353 2.79 39.33 10.02
C HIS A 353 3.51 40.40 10.83
N LEU A 354 3.58 41.61 10.26
CA LEU A 354 4.34 42.76 10.73
C LEU A 354 3.69 43.56 11.86
N GLU A 355 2.50 43.27 12.34
CA GLU A 355 1.76 44.22 13.18
C GLU A 355 1.48 43.77 14.61
N GLU A 356 1.60 42.51 14.96
CA GLU A 356 1.42 42.01 16.34
C GLU A 356 2.47 40.98 16.67
N MET A 357 2.73 40.73 17.90
CA MET A 357 3.75 39.86 18.52
C MET A 357 4.23 38.72 17.63
N TRP A 358 5.52 38.49 17.55
CA TRP A 358 6.13 37.33 16.86
C TRP A 358 5.50 36.02 17.35
N SER A 359 5.11 35.15 16.43
CA SER A 359 4.48 33.88 16.74
C SER A 359 4.96 32.75 15.82
N LEU A 360 4.88 31.54 16.31
CA LEU A 360 5.07 30.34 15.52
C LEU A 360 3.72 29.91 14.92
N LYS A 361 3.68 29.74 13.61
CA LYS A 361 2.52 29.22 12.91
C LYS A 361 2.71 27.74 12.60
N LEU A 362 1.72 26.92 12.94
CA LEU A 362 1.66 25.54 12.49
C LEU A 362 1.36 25.54 10.98
N THR A 363 2.30 25.09 10.17
CA THR A 363 2.15 25.02 8.71
C THR A 363 1.59 23.71 8.27
N LYS A 364 1.92 22.63 8.99
CA LYS A 364 1.58 21.28 8.59
C LYS A 364 1.57 20.32 9.75
N ARG A 365 0.68 19.33 9.66
CA ARG A 365 0.58 18.26 10.63
C ARG A 365 0.54 16.92 9.86
N LEU A 366 1.45 15.99 10.20
CA LEU A 366 1.40 14.61 9.73
C LEU A 366 1.13 13.70 10.92
N VAL A 367 0.24 12.74 10.72
CA VAL A 367 -0.12 11.78 11.77
C VAL A 367 0.57 10.47 11.47
N GLY A 368 1.50 10.06 12.34
CA GLY A 368 2.29 8.84 12.18
C GLY A 368 1.51 7.57 12.44
N PHE A 369 0.53 7.65 13.34
CA PHE A 369 -0.29 6.52 13.75
C PHE A 369 -1.74 6.95 13.95
N ASN A 370 -2.68 6.25 13.31
CA ASN A 370 -4.09 6.58 13.38
C ASN A 370 -4.86 5.80 14.46
N ASP A 371 -4.27 4.72 14.99
CA ASP A 371 -5.00 3.76 15.81
C ASP A 371 -6.21 3.15 15.07
N GLU A 372 -7.04 2.36 15.70
CA GLU A 372 -8.22 1.79 15.07
C GLU A 372 -9.18 2.88 14.58
N ILE A 373 -9.60 2.77 13.32
CA ILE A 373 -10.55 3.70 12.69
C ILE A 373 -11.95 3.18 12.93
N VAL A 374 -12.74 3.92 13.68
CA VAL A 374 -14.09 3.52 14.10
C VAL A 374 -15.16 3.98 13.12
N ASP A 375 -15.10 5.24 12.69
CA ASP A 375 -16.05 5.82 11.74
C ASP A 375 -15.40 6.92 10.91
N MET A 376 -15.92 7.19 9.71
CA MET A 376 -15.46 8.27 8.84
C MET A 376 -16.55 8.79 7.93
N LYS A 377 -16.48 10.08 7.58
CA LYS A 377 -17.42 10.74 6.65
C LYS A 377 -16.69 11.84 5.89
N PHE A 378 -17.08 12.04 4.61
CA PHE A 378 -16.69 13.23 3.86
C PHE A 378 -17.38 14.47 4.45
N LEU A 379 -16.64 15.56 4.59
CA LEU A 379 -17.09 16.73 5.34
C LEU A 379 -17.95 17.69 4.51
N ASP A 380 -17.63 17.83 3.23
CA ASP A 380 -18.26 18.82 2.37
C ASP A 380 -18.85 18.19 1.09
N GLU A 381 -19.57 19.02 0.33
CA GLU A 381 -20.12 18.60 -0.95
C GLU A 381 -19.06 18.48 -2.05
N GLU A 382 -17.89 19.10 -1.87
CA GLU A 382 -16.75 19.01 -2.80
C GLU A 382 -15.87 17.80 -2.52
N GLU A 383 -16.10 17.11 -1.37
CA GLU A 383 -15.39 15.89 -0.97
C GLU A 383 -13.87 16.08 -0.83
N GLN A 384 -13.44 17.31 -0.43
CA GLN A 384 -12.02 17.62 -0.23
C GLN A 384 -11.51 17.21 1.14
N TYR A 385 -12.38 17.15 2.14
CA TYR A 385 -12.03 16.84 3.52
C TYR A 385 -12.70 15.57 3.98
N LEU A 386 -11.94 14.76 4.73
CA LEU A 386 -12.41 13.52 5.35
C LEU A 386 -12.28 13.63 6.87
N ALA A 387 -13.42 13.58 7.59
CA ALA A 387 -13.42 13.48 9.04
C ALA A 387 -13.31 12.00 9.44
N VAL A 388 -12.38 11.71 10.35
CA VAL A 388 -12.05 10.36 10.81
C VAL A 388 -12.13 10.32 12.33
N ALA A 389 -12.97 9.45 12.86
CA ALA A 389 -13.01 9.09 14.27
C ALA A 389 -12.14 7.85 14.50
N THR A 390 -11.19 7.97 15.41
CA THR A 390 -10.32 6.88 15.81
C THR A 390 -10.65 6.42 17.22
N ASN A 391 -10.00 5.37 17.67
CA ASN A 391 -10.12 4.88 19.04
C ASN A 391 -9.57 5.88 20.11
N LEU A 392 -9.16 7.05 19.66
CA LEU A 392 -8.76 8.17 20.50
C LEU A 392 -9.94 9.10 20.79
N GLU A 393 -9.79 10.00 21.75
CA GLU A 393 -10.80 10.96 22.19
C GLU A 393 -10.98 12.16 21.25
N GLN A 394 -10.50 12.05 20.01
CA GLN A 394 -10.41 13.15 19.06
C GLN A 394 -10.85 12.76 17.65
N VAL A 395 -11.39 13.73 16.90
CA VAL A 395 -11.65 13.61 15.47
C VAL A 395 -10.50 14.25 14.69
N ARG A 396 -9.97 13.56 13.71
CA ARG A 396 -8.95 14.05 12.79
C ARG A 396 -9.58 14.37 11.46
N VAL A 397 -9.29 15.56 10.93
CA VAL A 397 -9.79 15.98 9.63
C VAL A 397 -8.62 16.04 8.65
N TYR A 398 -8.70 15.18 7.64
CA TYR A 398 -7.69 15.08 6.58
C TYR A 398 -8.10 15.88 5.37
N ASP A 399 -7.15 16.60 4.80
CA ASP A 399 -7.25 17.17 3.47
C ASP A 399 -6.80 16.13 2.45
N LEU A 400 -7.68 15.73 1.56
CA LEU A 400 -7.42 14.68 0.57
C LEU A 400 -6.52 15.14 -0.58
N SER A 401 -6.38 16.46 -0.78
CA SER A 401 -5.49 17.01 -1.81
C SER A 401 -4.02 16.91 -1.38
N SER A 402 -3.72 17.22 -0.13
CA SER A 402 -2.37 17.19 0.44
C SER A 402 -2.08 15.88 1.21
N MET A 403 -3.09 15.05 1.45
CA MET A 403 -3.03 13.83 2.28
C MET A 403 -2.46 14.09 3.68
N SER A 404 -2.68 15.29 4.20
CA SER A 404 -2.23 15.70 5.52
C SER A 404 -3.41 15.94 6.46
N CYS A 405 -3.19 15.79 7.76
CA CYS A 405 -4.18 16.16 8.75
C CYS A 405 -4.24 17.70 8.87
N SER A 406 -5.37 18.28 8.49
CA SER A 406 -5.55 19.74 8.55
C SER A 406 -5.69 20.22 10.00
N TYR A 407 -6.56 19.59 10.76
CA TYR A 407 -6.79 19.92 12.17
C TYR A 407 -7.38 18.72 12.93
N VAL A 408 -7.37 18.86 14.25
CA VAL A 408 -7.87 17.86 15.18
C VAL A 408 -8.90 18.52 16.09
N LEU A 409 -10.04 17.88 16.29
CA LEU A 409 -11.06 18.31 17.23
C LEU A 409 -10.96 17.45 18.48
N ALA A 410 -10.53 18.06 19.56
CA ALA A 410 -10.37 17.42 20.87
C ALA A 410 -11.40 17.98 21.86
N GLY A 411 -11.77 17.19 22.86
CA GLY A 411 -12.68 17.63 23.91
C GLY A 411 -13.56 16.52 24.50
N HIS A 412 -13.76 15.40 23.78
CA HIS A 412 -14.34 14.21 24.41
C HIS A 412 -13.38 13.62 25.43
N THR A 413 -13.93 13.01 26.47
CA THR A 413 -13.15 12.39 27.56
C THR A 413 -13.01 10.86 27.42
N ASP A 414 -13.59 10.27 26.38
CA ASP A 414 -13.48 8.84 26.05
C ASP A 414 -13.62 8.66 24.54
N THR A 415 -13.43 7.45 24.05
CA THR A 415 -13.40 7.09 22.62
C THR A 415 -14.65 7.55 21.86
N ILE A 416 -14.44 8.01 20.64
CA ILE A 416 -15.50 8.43 19.73
C ILE A 416 -15.97 7.22 18.93
N LEU A 417 -17.28 6.90 19.01
CA LEU A 417 -17.85 5.70 18.41
C LEU A 417 -18.51 5.95 17.06
N CYS A 418 -19.00 7.14 16.82
CA CYS A 418 -19.71 7.47 15.60
C CYS A 418 -19.55 8.94 15.23
N LEU A 419 -19.64 9.22 13.93
CA LEU A 419 -19.69 10.59 13.43
C LEU A 419 -20.63 10.71 12.23
N ASP A 420 -21.22 11.89 12.05
CA ASP A 420 -21.92 12.30 10.83
C ASP A 420 -21.57 13.75 10.50
N THR A 421 -21.72 14.12 9.24
CA THR A 421 -21.36 15.43 8.74
C THR A 421 -22.51 16.08 7.99
N SER A 422 -22.63 17.39 8.13
CA SER A 422 -23.64 18.19 7.41
C SER A 422 -23.10 19.58 7.12
N THR A 423 -23.68 20.22 6.13
CA THR A 423 -23.55 21.66 5.88
C THR A 423 -24.80 22.39 6.36
N SER A 424 -24.65 23.38 7.20
CA SER A 424 -25.76 24.22 7.66
C SER A 424 -26.40 25.01 6.47
N SER A 425 -27.61 25.52 6.67
CA SER A 425 -28.25 26.47 5.74
C SER A 425 -27.38 27.67 5.41
N ASN A 426 -26.51 28.07 6.31
CA ASN A 426 -25.55 29.20 6.16
C ASN A 426 -24.23 28.79 5.50
N GLY A 427 -24.12 27.56 4.99
CA GLY A 427 -22.90 27.05 4.37
C GLY A 427 -21.81 26.57 5.33
N ARG A 428 -21.99 26.64 6.66
CA ARG A 428 -21.03 26.18 7.66
C ARG A 428 -20.93 24.67 7.63
N ARG A 429 -19.73 24.15 7.71
CA ARG A 429 -19.43 22.73 7.79
C ARG A 429 -19.52 22.27 9.26
N LEU A 430 -20.44 21.36 9.54
CA LEU A 430 -20.70 20.82 10.87
C LEU A 430 -20.29 19.35 10.95
N ILE A 431 -19.69 18.98 12.07
CA ILE A 431 -19.37 17.59 12.42
C ILE A 431 -20.12 17.26 13.72
N LEU A 432 -20.77 16.12 13.73
CA LEU A 432 -21.47 15.59 14.88
C LEU A 432 -20.78 14.32 15.33
N THR A 433 -20.48 14.24 16.62
CA THR A 433 -19.79 13.09 17.21
C THR A 433 -20.57 12.54 18.38
N GLY A 434 -20.57 11.21 18.49
CA GLY A 434 -21.06 10.48 19.66
C GLY A 434 -19.93 9.66 20.29
N SER A 435 -19.79 9.74 21.59
CA SER A 435 -18.70 9.12 22.32
C SER A 435 -19.18 8.17 23.43
N LYS A 436 -18.28 7.35 23.86
CA LYS A 436 -18.44 6.48 25.01
C LYS A 436 -18.53 7.25 26.34
N ASP A 437 -18.17 8.55 26.35
CA ASP A 437 -18.39 9.48 27.47
C ASP A 437 -19.86 9.85 27.71
N ASN A 438 -20.80 9.24 26.97
CA ASN A 438 -22.24 9.45 27.01
C ASN A 438 -22.71 10.83 26.51
N SER A 439 -21.80 11.60 25.89
CA SER A 439 -22.11 12.92 25.34
C SER A 439 -22.17 12.89 23.81
N VAL A 440 -22.92 13.85 23.27
CA VAL A 440 -22.90 14.18 21.84
C VAL A 440 -22.34 15.57 21.70
N ARG A 441 -21.40 15.76 20.79
CA ARG A 441 -20.82 17.08 20.52
C ARG A 441 -21.04 17.50 19.08
N LEU A 442 -21.36 18.78 18.92
CA LEU A 442 -21.51 19.46 17.65
C LEU A 442 -20.33 20.42 17.45
N TRP A 443 -19.59 20.22 16.39
CA TRP A 443 -18.38 20.97 16.04
C TRP A 443 -18.57 21.82 14.80
N GLU A 444 -17.98 22.99 14.79
CA GLU A 444 -17.85 23.81 13.60
C GLU A 444 -16.42 23.63 13.01
N SER A 445 -16.38 23.21 11.77
CA SER A 445 -15.12 22.87 11.08
C SER A 445 -14.22 24.10 10.87
N GLU A 446 -14.80 25.25 10.52
CA GLU A 446 -14.04 26.44 10.19
C GLU A 446 -13.37 27.09 11.42
N ARG A 447 -14.06 27.10 12.53
CA ARG A 447 -13.54 27.63 13.80
C ARG A 447 -12.81 26.56 14.61
N GLN A 448 -12.91 25.28 14.22
CA GLN A 448 -12.30 24.16 14.93
C GLN A 448 -12.71 24.07 16.41
N CYS A 449 -13.92 24.50 16.73
CA CYS A 449 -14.43 24.54 18.11
C CYS A 449 -15.73 23.76 18.28
N CYS A 450 -16.00 23.33 19.53
CA CYS A 450 -17.28 22.74 19.91
C CYS A 450 -18.31 23.84 20.14
N ILE A 451 -19.39 23.83 19.38
CA ILE A 451 -20.47 24.81 19.47
C ILE A 451 -21.67 24.31 20.28
N GLY A 452 -21.87 22.99 20.36
CA GLY A 452 -23.00 22.40 21.06
C GLY A 452 -22.65 21.13 21.81
N LEU A 453 -23.17 20.97 23.02
CA LEU A 453 -22.98 19.81 23.86
C LEU A 453 -24.34 19.20 24.24
N GLY A 454 -24.55 17.95 23.81
CA GLY A 454 -25.75 17.17 24.13
C GLY A 454 -25.47 16.21 25.30
N ILE A 455 -25.86 16.61 26.52
CA ILE A 455 -25.74 15.79 27.71
C ILE A 455 -27.11 15.20 28.07
N GLY A 456 -27.14 13.93 28.45
CA GLY A 456 -28.38 13.32 28.93
C GLY A 456 -28.57 11.84 28.59
N HIS A 457 -27.70 11.24 27.77
CA HIS A 457 -27.63 9.79 27.67
C HIS A 457 -26.97 9.19 28.90
N MET A 458 -27.42 8.01 29.31
CA MET A 458 -26.88 7.26 30.46
C MET A 458 -25.94 6.14 30.03
N GLY A 459 -25.63 6.04 28.78
CA GLY A 459 -24.72 5.06 28.19
C GLY A 459 -24.09 5.57 26.93
N ALA A 460 -23.07 4.86 26.46
CA ALA A 460 -22.28 5.21 25.28
C ALA A 460 -23.18 5.56 24.07
N VAL A 461 -22.84 6.63 23.36
CA VAL A 461 -23.57 7.04 22.15
C VAL A 461 -22.94 6.34 20.96
N GLY A 462 -23.59 5.26 20.49
CA GLY A 462 -23.10 4.42 19.38
C GLY A 462 -23.55 4.85 17.99
N ALA A 463 -24.50 5.79 17.89
CA ALA A 463 -25.03 6.23 16.62
C ALA A 463 -25.49 7.68 16.64
N VAL A 464 -25.15 8.44 15.61
CA VAL A 464 -25.64 9.81 15.39
C VAL A 464 -26.03 9.98 13.92
N ALA A 465 -26.99 10.83 13.64
CA ALA A 465 -27.39 11.16 12.29
C ALA A 465 -27.97 12.58 12.19
N PHE A 466 -27.49 13.37 11.23
CA PHE A 466 -28.04 14.67 10.90
C PHE A 466 -29.33 14.57 10.08
N SER A 467 -30.19 15.56 10.21
CA SER A 467 -31.27 15.87 9.26
C SER A 467 -30.67 16.14 7.88
N LYS A 468 -31.29 15.60 6.84
CA LYS A 468 -30.76 15.68 5.47
C LYS A 468 -31.32 16.85 4.67
N LYS A 469 -32.56 17.28 4.94
CA LYS A 469 -33.29 18.35 4.19
C LYS A 469 -33.30 19.69 4.94
N HIS A 470 -33.79 19.69 6.18
CA HIS A 470 -33.99 20.92 6.96
C HIS A 470 -32.72 21.39 7.65
N ARG A 471 -31.79 20.43 8.02
CA ARG A 471 -30.49 20.73 8.64
C ARG A 471 -30.61 21.51 9.95
N GLU A 472 -31.66 21.28 10.72
CA GLU A 472 -32.02 21.99 11.96
C GLU A 472 -31.98 21.11 13.21
N PHE A 473 -31.93 19.80 13.01
CA PHE A 473 -31.90 18.83 14.09
C PHE A 473 -30.99 17.67 13.79
N PHE A 474 -30.61 16.95 14.81
CA PHE A 474 -29.95 15.66 14.70
C PHE A 474 -30.54 14.63 15.66
N VAL A 475 -30.24 13.38 15.45
CA VAL A 475 -30.73 12.26 16.24
C VAL A 475 -29.53 11.48 16.78
N SER A 476 -29.62 11.06 18.05
CA SER A 476 -28.64 10.19 18.69
C SER A 476 -29.26 8.91 19.23
N GLY A 477 -28.50 7.82 19.17
CA GLY A 477 -28.87 6.52 19.74
C GLY A 477 -27.76 5.98 20.62
N SER A 478 -28.14 5.41 21.75
CA SER A 478 -27.18 5.03 22.79
C SER A 478 -27.36 3.59 23.26
N SER A 479 -26.37 3.08 23.95
CA SER A 479 -26.44 1.83 24.70
C SER A 479 -27.45 1.87 25.86
N ASP A 480 -27.92 3.06 26.25
CA ASP A 480 -29.07 3.22 27.14
C ASP A 480 -30.42 2.83 26.50
N ARG A 481 -30.41 2.33 25.26
CA ARG A 481 -31.55 1.87 24.48
C ARG A 481 -32.54 2.96 24.04
N THR A 482 -32.16 4.22 24.21
CA THR A 482 -32.99 5.36 23.85
C THR A 482 -32.53 6.04 22.57
N ILE A 483 -33.51 6.58 21.83
CA ILE A 483 -33.26 7.53 20.74
C ILE A 483 -33.67 8.92 21.24
N LYS A 484 -32.84 9.91 20.98
CA LYS A 484 -33.09 11.31 21.30
C LYS A 484 -33.01 12.17 20.04
N VAL A 485 -33.92 13.13 19.94
CA VAL A 485 -33.92 14.17 18.89
C VAL A 485 -33.50 15.49 19.53
N TRP A 486 -32.50 16.11 18.95
CA TRP A 486 -31.90 17.35 19.43
C TRP A 486 -32.11 18.44 18.38
N ASN A 487 -32.49 19.63 18.83
CA ASN A 487 -32.63 20.78 17.96
C ASN A 487 -31.46 21.73 18.21
N PHE A 488 -30.89 22.26 17.16
CA PHE A 488 -29.79 23.23 17.24
C PHE A 488 -30.09 24.53 16.47
N ASP A 489 -31.41 24.82 16.24
CA ASP A 489 -31.81 26.09 15.68
C ASP A 489 -31.44 27.25 16.59
N GLY A 490 -30.97 28.34 15.97
CA GLY A 490 -30.71 29.58 16.69
C GLY A 490 -29.35 29.64 17.39
N LEU A 491 -28.40 28.79 17.02
CA LEU A 491 -27.02 28.99 17.44
C LEU A 491 -26.49 30.30 16.84
N SER A 492 -26.24 31.27 17.72
CA SER A 492 -25.72 32.59 17.35
C SER A 492 -24.25 32.46 16.84
N ASP A 493 -23.83 33.44 16.03
CA ASP A 493 -22.50 33.44 15.41
C ASP A 493 -21.37 33.69 16.39
N ASP A 494 -21.64 34.22 17.59
CA ASP A 494 -20.64 34.65 18.57
C ASP A 494 -20.62 33.73 19.82
N ILE A 495 -20.38 32.40 19.61
CA ILE A 495 -20.33 31.45 20.73
C ILE A 495 -18.88 31.24 21.17
N GLU A 496 -18.52 31.80 22.32
CA GLU A 496 -17.23 31.54 22.97
C GLU A 496 -17.19 30.24 23.79
N GLN A 497 -18.39 29.72 24.20
CA GLN A 497 -18.48 28.48 25.01
C GLN A 497 -19.57 27.57 24.43
N PRO A 498 -19.42 26.24 24.47
CA PRO A 498 -20.39 25.29 23.94
C PRO A 498 -21.74 25.40 24.64
N ILE A 499 -22.82 25.47 23.85
CA ILE A 499 -24.18 25.54 24.37
C ILE A 499 -24.67 24.15 24.73
N ASN A 500 -25.26 23.98 25.90
CA ASN A 500 -25.93 22.76 26.31
C ASN A 500 -27.24 22.57 25.54
N LEU A 501 -27.27 21.59 24.63
CA LEU A 501 -28.43 21.26 23.83
C LEU A 501 -29.47 20.51 24.65
N LYS A 502 -30.77 20.77 24.39
CA LYS A 502 -31.86 20.06 25.05
C LYS A 502 -32.52 19.08 24.07
N ALA A 503 -32.75 17.85 24.52
CA ALA A 503 -33.49 16.87 23.73
C ALA A 503 -34.97 17.29 23.60
N LYS A 504 -35.44 17.33 22.35
CA LYS A 504 -36.85 17.66 22.02
C LYS A 504 -37.78 16.47 22.20
N ALA A 505 -37.30 15.27 21.84
CA ALA A 505 -38.05 14.03 21.98
C ALA A 505 -37.12 12.90 22.43
N VAL A 506 -37.63 11.98 23.21
CA VAL A 506 -36.93 10.80 23.72
C VAL A 506 -37.84 9.60 23.65
N VAL A 507 -37.34 8.49 23.14
CA VAL A 507 -38.10 7.23 23.11
C VAL A 507 -37.18 6.06 23.49
N ALA A 508 -37.72 5.11 24.30
CA ALA A 508 -37.08 3.81 24.52
C ALA A 508 -37.38 2.93 23.29
N ALA A 509 -36.37 2.76 22.42
CA ALA A 509 -36.57 2.23 21.10
C ALA A 509 -36.30 0.72 20.99
N HIS A 510 -35.39 0.19 21.76
CA HIS A 510 -34.87 -1.17 21.65
C HIS A 510 -34.63 -1.83 23.01
N ASP A 511 -34.47 -3.15 22.99
CA ASP A 511 -34.16 -3.93 24.19
C ASP A 511 -32.67 -4.01 24.48
N LYS A 512 -31.82 -3.65 23.50
CA LYS A 512 -30.34 -3.62 23.58
C LYS A 512 -29.80 -2.38 22.91
N ASP A 513 -28.46 -2.28 22.90
CA ASP A 513 -27.67 -1.18 22.37
C ASP A 513 -28.07 -0.81 20.94
N ILE A 514 -28.11 0.48 20.65
CA ILE A 514 -28.36 1.02 19.31
C ILE A 514 -27.00 1.28 18.65
N ASN A 515 -26.71 0.53 17.58
CA ASN A 515 -25.42 0.59 16.88
C ASN A 515 -25.45 1.53 15.66
N SER A 516 -26.61 1.79 15.09
CA SER A 516 -26.70 2.64 13.88
C SER A 516 -28.03 3.36 13.80
N LEU A 517 -27.96 4.59 13.31
CA LEU A 517 -29.11 5.44 12.99
C LEU A 517 -28.97 5.99 11.58
N ALA A 518 -30.09 6.14 10.90
CA ALA A 518 -30.18 6.84 9.63
C ALA A 518 -31.43 7.71 9.60
N VAL A 519 -31.34 8.91 9.06
CA VAL A 519 -32.47 9.81 8.79
C VAL A 519 -32.81 9.71 7.33
N ALA A 520 -34.11 9.61 7.03
CA ALA A 520 -34.61 9.56 5.65
C ALA A 520 -34.28 10.86 4.89
N PRO A 521 -34.10 10.82 3.56
CA PRO A 521 -33.77 12.01 2.76
C PRO A 521 -34.79 13.14 2.85
N ASN A 522 -36.02 12.83 3.22
CA ASN A 522 -37.14 13.80 3.39
C ASN A 522 -37.33 14.28 4.83
N ASP A 523 -36.50 13.85 5.78
CA ASP A 523 -36.56 14.14 7.23
C ASP A 523 -37.87 13.70 7.94
N SER A 524 -38.66 12.83 7.34
CA SER A 524 -39.91 12.36 7.93
C SER A 524 -39.76 11.09 8.78
N LEU A 525 -38.72 10.32 8.54
CA LEU A 525 -38.49 9.02 9.17
C LEU A 525 -37.06 8.89 9.68
N VAL A 526 -36.87 8.13 10.74
CA VAL A 526 -35.58 7.67 11.27
C VAL A 526 -35.61 6.16 11.35
N CYS A 527 -34.55 5.52 10.91
CA CYS A 527 -34.35 4.08 11.10
C CYS A 527 -33.26 3.86 12.16
N SER A 528 -33.52 2.93 13.07
CA SER A 528 -32.59 2.49 14.10
C SER A 528 -32.26 1.02 13.96
N GLY A 529 -30.99 0.65 14.06
CA GLY A 529 -30.49 -0.73 14.08
C GLY A 529 -29.87 -1.07 15.43
N SER A 530 -30.26 -2.21 16.00
CA SER A 530 -29.84 -2.60 17.33
C SER A 530 -29.20 -3.97 17.41
N GLN A 531 -28.46 -4.18 18.48
CA GLN A 531 -27.90 -5.47 18.89
C GLN A 531 -29.00 -6.50 19.27
N ASP A 532 -30.26 -6.06 19.45
CA ASP A 532 -31.40 -6.93 19.65
C ASP A 532 -31.89 -7.66 18.39
N ARG A 533 -31.15 -7.55 17.26
CA ARG A 533 -31.41 -8.19 15.95
C ARG A 533 -32.58 -7.58 15.18
N THR A 534 -33.09 -6.43 15.61
CA THR A 534 -34.18 -5.73 14.95
C THR A 534 -33.78 -4.36 14.47
N ALA A 535 -34.40 -3.90 13.38
CA ALA A 535 -34.36 -2.49 13.01
C ALA A 535 -35.79 -1.93 13.07
N CYS A 536 -35.92 -0.69 13.50
CA CYS A 536 -37.22 -0.02 13.67
C CYS A 536 -37.20 1.29 12.90
N VAL A 537 -38.33 1.61 12.27
CA VAL A 537 -38.53 2.89 11.58
C VAL A 537 -39.54 3.73 12.40
N TRP A 538 -39.15 4.96 12.68
CA TRP A 538 -39.84 5.91 13.52
C TRP A 538 -40.23 7.14 12.70
N ARG A 539 -41.40 7.67 12.98
CA ARG A 539 -41.88 8.93 12.36
C ARG A 539 -41.41 10.12 13.21
N LEU A 540 -40.79 11.08 12.55
CA LEU A 540 -40.40 12.36 13.15
C LEU A 540 -41.57 13.36 13.08
N PRO A 541 -41.69 14.34 13.99
CA PRO A 541 -40.81 14.58 15.14
C PRO A 541 -41.17 13.79 16.41
N GLU A 542 -42.30 13.09 16.43
CA GLU A 542 -42.92 12.49 17.62
C GLU A 542 -42.31 11.15 18.03
N LEU A 543 -41.42 10.57 17.18
CA LEU A 543 -40.82 9.27 17.39
C LEU A 543 -41.85 8.13 17.54
N VAL A 544 -42.90 8.14 16.73
CA VAL A 544 -43.90 7.06 16.69
C VAL A 544 -43.39 5.91 15.83
N LEU A 545 -43.46 4.68 16.36
CA LEU A 545 -43.04 3.48 15.61
C LEU A 545 -43.93 3.27 14.40
N VAL A 546 -43.35 3.17 13.21
CA VAL A 546 -44.05 2.88 11.93
C VAL A 546 -43.98 1.41 11.59
N VAL A 547 -42.76 0.85 11.58
CA VAL A 547 -42.54 -0.55 11.22
C VAL A 547 -41.30 -1.10 11.94
N LYS A 548 -41.35 -2.39 12.26
CA LYS A 548 -40.25 -3.12 12.89
C LYS A 548 -39.81 -4.26 11.97
N PHE A 549 -38.55 -4.28 11.57
CA PHE A 549 -37.94 -5.31 10.75
C PHE A 549 -37.43 -6.43 11.67
N THR A 550 -37.85 -7.65 11.38
CA THR A 550 -37.41 -8.85 12.11
C THR A 550 -36.98 -9.92 11.11
N GLY A 551 -35.86 -10.61 11.40
CA GLY A 551 -35.35 -11.68 10.52
C GLY A 551 -33.86 -11.78 10.40
N HIS A 552 -33.10 -10.88 11.04
CA HIS A 552 -31.67 -11.10 11.24
C HIS A 552 -31.42 -12.05 12.41
N LYS A 553 -30.40 -12.90 12.28
CA LYS A 553 -30.02 -13.89 13.29
C LYS A 553 -29.10 -13.33 14.38
N ARG A 554 -28.41 -12.24 14.09
CA ARG A 554 -27.49 -11.52 15.01
C ARG A 554 -27.76 -10.02 14.98
N GLY A 555 -27.07 -9.26 15.85
CA GLY A 555 -27.20 -7.81 15.95
C GLY A 555 -26.95 -7.09 14.62
N ILE A 556 -27.64 -6.00 14.43
CA ILE A 556 -27.51 -5.11 13.27
C ILE A 556 -26.44 -4.08 13.60
N TRP A 557 -25.48 -3.91 12.68
CA TRP A 557 -24.37 -2.97 12.81
C TRP A 557 -24.60 -1.68 12.03
N CYS A 558 -25.28 -1.75 10.88
CA CYS A 558 -25.52 -0.58 10.06
C CYS A 558 -26.92 -0.59 9.45
N VAL A 559 -27.51 0.61 9.36
CA VAL A 559 -28.75 0.87 8.65
C VAL A 559 -28.60 2.10 7.79
N GLU A 560 -29.19 2.09 6.57
CA GLU A 560 -29.22 3.25 5.70
C GLU A 560 -30.51 3.26 4.86
N PHE A 561 -31.09 4.45 4.61
CA PHE A 561 -32.21 4.61 3.70
C PHE A 561 -31.73 4.66 2.25
N SER A 562 -32.51 4.05 1.35
CA SER A 562 -32.27 4.25 -0.07
C SER A 562 -32.48 5.72 -0.44
N PRO A 563 -31.62 6.29 -1.30
CA PRO A 563 -31.77 7.68 -1.75
C PRO A 563 -32.98 7.92 -2.64
N VAL A 564 -33.56 6.88 -3.24
CA VAL A 564 -34.65 6.97 -4.23
C VAL A 564 -35.85 6.14 -3.83
N ASP A 565 -35.67 4.89 -3.42
CA ASP A 565 -36.72 3.94 -3.16
C ASP A 565 -37.16 3.97 -1.69
N GLN A 566 -38.43 3.61 -1.40
CA GLN A 566 -38.91 3.46 -0.01
C GLN A 566 -38.44 2.14 0.60
N CYS A 567 -37.12 1.98 0.71
CA CYS A 567 -36.49 0.81 1.30
C CYS A 567 -35.31 1.20 2.20
N VAL A 568 -34.95 0.25 3.08
CA VAL A 568 -33.82 0.36 4.01
C VAL A 568 -32.91 -0.82 3.80
N ILE A 569 -31.59 -0.56 3.79
CA ILE A 569 -30.55 -1.58 3.83
C ILE A 569 -30.11 -1.79 5.28
N THR A 570 -29.87 -3.03 5.67
CA THR A 570 -29.36 -3.40 6.98
C THR A 570 -28.18 -4.36 6.84
N ALA A 571 -27.08 -4.09 7.53
CA ALA A 571 -25.94 -4.98 7.64
C ALA A 571 -25.88 -5.60 9.04
N SER A 572 -25.61 -6.89 9.10
CA SER A 572 -25.69 -7.64 10.36
C SER A 572 -24.48 -8.53 10.63
N GLY A 573 -24.27 -8.84 11.90
CA GLY A 573 -23.33 -9.83 12.39
C GLY A 573 -23.63 -11.27 11.95
N ASP A 574 -24.77 -11.51 11.28
CA ASP A 574 -25.13 -12.81 10.70
C ASP A 574 -24.52 -13.05 9.31
N LYS A 575 -23.59 -12.20 8.87
CA LYS A 575 -22.85 -12.25 7.59
C LYS A 575 -23.72 -11.88 6.38
N THR A 576 -24.91 -11.35 6.59
CA THR A 576 -25.84 -10.99 5.52
C THR A 576 -26.14 -9.50 5.50
N VAL A 577 -26.43 -9.00 4.31
CA VAL A 577 -27.04 -7.70 4.07
C VAL A 577 -28.47 -7.92 3.58
N LYS A 578 -29.43 -7.19 4.14
CA LYS A 578 -30.83 -7.31 3.74
C LYS A 578 -31.42 -5.96 3.34
N ILE A 579 -32.32 -5.99 2.35
CA ILE A 579 -33.10 -4.81 1.93
C ILE A 579 -34.55 -5.05 2.31
N TRP A 580 -35.12 -4.06 2.95
CA TRP A 580 -36.50 -4.11 3.51
C TRP A 580 -37.38 -3.04 2.91
N ALA A 581 -38.62 -3.39 2.63
CA ALA A 581 -39.64 -2.42 2.26
C ALA A 581 -40.19 -1.70 3.53
N ILE A 582 -40.31 -0.39 3.46
CA ILE A 582 -40.84 0.41 4.60
C ILE A 582 -42.37 0.24 4.73
N ALA A 583 -43.05 -0.04 3.63
CA ALA A 583 -44.53 -0.09 3.61
C ALA A 583 -45.10 -1.23 4.44
N ASP A 584 -44.52 -2.41 4.39
CA ASP A 584 -45.02 -3.65 4.99
C ASP A 584 -44.02 -4.35 5.90
N GLY A 585 -42.81 -3.87 5.95
CA GLY A 585 -41.73 -4.48 6.75
C GLY A 585 -41.17 -5.79 6.17
N SER A 586 -41.52 -6.13 4.94
CA SER A 586 -41.06 -7.37 4.30
C SER A 586 -39.59 -7.27 3.86
N CYS A 587 -38.87 -8.40 3.96
CA CYS A 587 -37.53 -8.52 3.41
C CYS A 587 -37.62 -8.70 1.89
N LEU A 588 -37.16 -7.71 1.14
CA LEU A 588 -37.16 -7.75 -0.33
C LEU A 588 -36.03 -8.63 -0.88
N LYS A 589 -34.84 -8.49 -0.31
CA LYS A 589 -33.61 -9.19 -0.80
C LYS A 589 -32.68 -9.48 0.35
N THR A 590 -31.94 -10.58 0.20
CA THR A 590 -30.86 -10.98 1.10
C THR A 590 -29.62 -11.25 0.28
N PHE A 591 -28.46 -10.68 0.70
CA PHE A 591 -27.17 -10.83 0.07
C PHE A 591 -26.24 -11.60 1.01
N GLU A 592 -25.67 -12.68 0.50
CA GLU A 592 -24.77 -13.58 1.21
C GLU A 592 -23.45 -13.65 0.47
N GLY A 593 -22.30 -13.69 1.19
CA GLY A 593 -20.98 -13.76 0.58
C GLY A 593 -19.85 -13.21 1.42
N HIS A 594 -20.14 -12.52 2.54
CA HIS A 594 -19.14 -12.23 3.55
C HIS A 594 -18.86 -13.46 4.41
N THR A 595 -17.59 -13.66 4.78
CA THR A 595 -17.19 -14.79 5.63
C THR A 595 -17.34 -14.49 7.12
N SER A 596 -17.40 -13.21 7.48
CA SER A 596 -17.59 -12.71 8.85
C SER A 596 -18.72 -11.68 8.94
N SER A 597 -18.85 -11.00 10.08
CA SER A 597 -19.88 -9.97 10.31
C SER A 597 -19.76 -8.83 9.31
N VAL A 598 -20.89 -8.39 8.76
CA VAL A 598 -20.94 -7.16 7.94
C VAL A 598 -21.13 -5.97 8.88
N LEU A 599 -20.21 -5.02 8.84
CA LEU A 599 -20.12 -3.90 9.78
C LEU A 599 -20.76 -2.63 9.23
N ARG A 600 -20.53 -2.33 7.95
CA ARG A 600 -21.11 -1.17 7.25
C ARG A 600 -21.63 -1.59 5.86
N ALA A 601 -22.65 -0.89 5.41
CA ALA A 601 -23.16 -0.98 4.05
C ALA A 601 -23.69 0.37 3.64
N SER A 602 -23.42 0.81 2.40
CA SER A 602 -23.87 2.10 1.89
C SER A 602 -24.30 1.99 0.43
N PHE A 603 -25.36 2.73 0.07
CA PHE A 603 -25.87 2.77 -1.28
C PHE A 603 -24.95 3.55 -2.24
N LEU A 604 -24.89 3.06 -3.46
CA LEU A 604 -24.20 3.67 -4.59
C LEU A 604 -25.17 3.84 -5.78
N THR A 605 -24.74 4.62 -6.76
CA THR A 605 -25.40 4.69 -8.07
C THR A 605 -26.91 4.92 -7.94
N ARG A 606 -27.28 5.91 -7.13
CA ARG A 606 -28.70 6.25 -6.84
C ARG A 606 -29.54 5.06 -6.38
N GLY A 607 -28.95 4.15 -5.58
CA GLY A 607 -29.65 3.01 -5.03
C GLY A 607 -29.74 1.77 -5.92
N THR A 608 -29.02 1.69 -7.03
CA THR A 608 -28.97 0.48 -7.88
C THR A 608 -27.90 -0.51 -7.48
N GLN A 609 -26.87 -0.02 -6.80
CA GLN A 609 -25.75 -0.78 -6.26
C GLN A 609 -25.52 -0.38 -4.81
N PHE A 610 -24.76 -1.17 -4.09
CA PHE A 610 -24.26 -0.83 -2.76
C PHE A 610 -22.88 -1.45 -2.51
N VAL A 611 -22.14 -0.86 -1.58
CA VAL A 611 -20.88 -1.40 -1.07
C VAL A 611 -21.10 -1.87 0.36
N SER A 612 -20.47 -2.97 0.73
CA SER A 612 -20.43 -3.47 2.09
C SER A 612 -19.00 -3.76 2.53
N CYS A 613 -18.71 -3.54 3.79
CA CYS A 613 -17.46 -3.92 4.42
C CYS A 613 -17.71 -4.75 5.67
N GLY A 614 -16.79 -5.63 5.97
CA GLY A 614 -16.96 -6.64 7.00
C GLY A 614 -15.76 -6.82 7.91
N ALA A 615 -15.99 -7.62 8.95
CA ALA A 615 -14.96 -8.09 9.87
C ALA A 615 -14.07 -9.20 9.27
N ASP A 616 -14.19 -9.45 7.99
CA ASP A 616 -13.33 -10.32 7.19
C ASP A 616 -12.24 -9.54 6.41
N GLY A 617 -12.11 -8.23 6.66
CA GLY A 617 -11.17 -7.35 5.94
C GLY A 617 -11.62 -7.01 4.52
N LEU A 618 -12.72 -7.58 4.04
CA LEU A 618 -13.15 -7.45 2.65
C LEU A 618 -14.13 -6.29 2.47
N VAL A 619 -13.97 -5.60 1.34
CA VAL A 619 -14.93 -4.64 0.81
C VAL A 619 -15.54 -5.22 -0.46
N LYS A 620 -16.87 -5.26 -0.55
CA LYS A 620 -17.60 -5.89 -1.65
C LYS A 620 -18.56 -4.94 -2.32
N LEU A 621 -18.56 -4.95 -3.66
CA LEU A 621 -19.49 -4.20 -4.50
C LEU A 621 -20.58 -5.13 -5.01
N TRP A 622 -21.84 -4.72 -4.81
CA TRP A 622 -23.02 -5.51 -5.14
C TRP A 622 -23.97 -4.80 -6.10
N THR A 623 -24.60 -5.57 -6.96
CA THR A 623 -25.72 -5.08 -7.78
C THR A 623 -27.03 -5.60 -7.21
N ILE A 624 -27.93 -4.66 -6.88
CA ILE A 624 -29.22 -5.00 -6.26
C ILE A 624 -30.10 -5.79 -7.24
N LYS A 625 -30.06 -5.47 -8.53
CA LYS A 625 -30.93 -6.08 -9.54
C LYS A 625 -30.66 -7.59 -9.70
N THR A 626 -29.40 -7.99 -9.81
CA THR A 626 -28.98 -9.38 -10.06
C THR A 626 -28.70 -10.17 -8.79
N ASN A 627 -28.57 -9.53 -7.62
CA ASN A 627 -28.10 -10.11 -6.35
C ASN A 627 -26.65 -10.63 -6.39
N GLU A 628 -25.85 -10.15 -7.32
CA GLU A 628 -24.48 -10.63 -7.52
C GLU A 628 -23.46 -9.68 -6.89
N CYS A 629 -22.39 -10.26 -6.35
CA CYS A 629 -21.18 -9.54 -6.00
C CYS A 629 -20.36 -9.33 -7.27
N ILE A 630 -20.16 -8.06 -7.66
CA ILE A 630 -19.42 -7.71 -8.87
C ILE A 630 -17.91 -7.76 -8.60
N ALA A 631 -17.48 -7.18 -7.50
CA ALA A 631 -16.09 -7.07 -7.14
C ALA A 631 -15.87 -7.27 -5.64
N THR A 632 -14.73 -7.82 -5.29
CA THR A 632 -14.26 -8.00 -3.91
C THR A 632 -12.86 -7.42 -3.81
N TYR A 633 -12.62 -6.59 -2.81
CA TYR A 633 -11.36 -5.91 -2.56
C TYR A 633 -10.79 -6.40 -1.24
N ASP A 634 -9.55 -6.86 -1.28
CA ASP A 634 -8.79 -7.41 -0.17
C ASP A 634 -7.54 -6.54 0.02
N GLN A 635 -7.72 -5.40 0.69
CA GLN A 635 -6.67 -4.40 0.92
C GLN A 635 -6.46 -4.11 2.41
N HIS A 636 -7.34 -4.61 3.28
CA HIS A 636 -7.25 -4.48 4.72
C HIS A 636 -6.85 -5.82 5.34
N GLU A 637 -5.93 -5.76 6.29
CA GLU A 637 -5.46 -6.96 6.99
C GLU A 637 -6.38 -7.40 8.15
N ASP A 638 -7.21 -6.48 8.65
CA ASP A 638 -8.16 -6.72 9.74
C ASP A 638 -9.52 -6.11 9.41
N LYS A 639 -10.42 -6.08 10.39
CA LYS A 639 -11.81 -5.63 10.28
C LYS A 639 -11.91 -4.22 9.73
N VAL A 640 -12.81 -4.03 8.77
CA VAL A 640 -13.15 -2.72 8.21
C VAL A 640 -14.39 -2.18 8.93
N TRP A 641 -14.18 -1.24 9.85
CA TRP A 641 -15.25 -0.63 10.65
C TRP A 641 -15.93 0.53 9.93
N ALA A 642 -15.16 1.32 9.22
CA ALA A 642 -15.57 2.57 8.64
C ALA A 642 -15.68 2.50 7.11
N LEU A 643 -16.77 3.06 6.59
CA LEU A 643 -17.04 3.20 5.17
C LEU A 643 -17.69 4.57 4.94
N ALA A 644 -17.07 5.40 4.15
CA ALA A 644 -17.64 6.65 3.68
C ALA A 644 -17.81 6.62 2.16
N VAL A 645 -18.93 7.14 1.70
CA VAL A 645 -19.25 7.26 0.27
C VAL A 645 -19.45 8.72 -0.07
N GLY A 646 -18.70 9.20 -1.06
CA GLY A 646 -18.87 10.54 -1.61
C GLY A 646 -20.22 10.70 -2.32
N LYS A 647 -20.87 11.84 -2.14
CA LYS A 647 -22.21 12.10 -2.71
C LYS A 647 -22.17 12.47 -4.18
N LYS A 648 -21.11 13.14 -4.64
CA LYS A 648 -20.94 13.61 -6.03
C LYS A 648 -20.07 12.66 -6.85
N THR A 649 -18.87 12.36 -6.35
CA THR A 649 -17.89 11.56 -7.07
C THR A 649 -18.13 10.06 -6.91
N GLU A 650 -18.91 9.68 -5.88
CA GLU A 650 -19.06 8.30 -5.43
C GLU A 650 -17.70 7.64 -5.14
N MET A 651 -16.72 8.44 -4.73
CA MET A 651 -15.45 8.00 -4.20
C MET A 651 -15.70 7.28 -2.87
N LEU A 652 -14.95 6.23 -2.61
CA LEU A 652 -15.07 5.49 -1.36
C LEU A 652 -13.86 5.77 -0.47
N ALA A 653 -14.10 5.86 0.82
CA ALA A 653 -13.06 5.78 1.83
C ALA A 653 -13.38 4.62 2.76
N THR A 654 -12.39 3.77 3.02
CA THR A 654 -12.50 2.62 3.93
C THR A 654 -11.43 2.69 4.98
N GLY A 655 -11.78 2.33 6.20
CA GLY A 655 -10.85 2.32 7.34
C GLY A 655 -11.16 1.19 8.30
N GLY A 656 -10.13 0.65 8.88
CA GLY A 656 -10.22 -0.54 9.71
C GLY A 656 -9.41 -0.51 10.99
N SER A 657 -9.40 -1.67 11.68
CA SER A 657 -8.57 -1.93 12.86
C SER A 657 -7.08 -1.98 12.53
N ASP A 658 -6.71 -2.07 11.26
CA ASP A 658 -5.34 -2.01 10.75
C ASP A 658 -4.77 -0.58 10.73
N ALA A 659 -5.52 0.42 11.20
CA ALA A 659 -5.17 1.83 11.19
C ALA A 659 -4.90 2.42 9.79
N VAL A 660 -5.37 1.75 8.74
CA VAL A 660 -5.18 2.16 7.34
C VAL A 660 -6.44 2.82 6.80
N ILE A 661 -6.26 3.97 6.14
CA ILE A 661 -7.33 4.63 5.39
C ILE A 661 -7.04 4.44 3.91
N ASN A 662 -7.91 3.73 3.22
CA ASN A 662 -7.83 3.54 1.77
C ASN A 662 -8.87 4.40 1.06
N LEU A 663 -8.41 5.16 0.06
CA LEU A 663 -9.25 5.94 -0.83
C LEU A 663 -9.40 5.24 -2.18
N TRP A 664 -10.64 5.11 -2.64
CA TRP A 664 -10.98 4.38 -3.85
C TRP A 664 -11.71 5.27 -4.83
N TYR A 665 -11.33 5.19 -6.08
CA TYR A 665 -12.03 5.87 -7.17
C TYR A 665 -12.61 4.87 -8.17
N ASP A 666 -13.66 5.29 -8.86
CA ASP A 666 -14.29 4.50 -9.90
C ASP A 666 -13.38 4.34 -11.12
N ALA A 667 -12.87 3.14 -11.33
CA ALA A 667 -12.01 2.80 -12.45
C ALA A 667 -12.78 2.26 -13.67
N THR A 668 -14.11 2.16 -13.60
CA THR A 668 -14.95 1.50 -14.62
C THR A 668 -14.77 2.10 -16.02
N ALA A 669 -14.69 3.41 -16.13
CA ALA A 669 -14.51 4.10 -17.41
C ALA A 669 -13.09 3.90 -17.95
N ALA A 670 -12.08 4.08 -17.09
CA ALA A 670 -10.67 3.92 -17.45
C ALA A 670 -10.35 2.47 -17.86
N GLU A 671 -10.91 1.48 -17.16
CA GLU A 671 -10.72 0.07 -17.52
C GLU A 671 -11.39 -0.31 -18.85
N LYS A 672 -12.56 0.26 -19.12
CA LYS A 672 -13.20 0.06 -20.44
C LYS A 672 -12.39 0.66 -21.56
N GLU A 673 -11.85 1.84 -21.37
CA GLU A 673 -10.98 2.51 -22.32
C GLU A 673 -9.66 1.76 -22.52
N GLU A 674 -9.06 1.29 -21.43
CA GLU A 674 -7.85 0.46 -21.49
C GLU A 674 -8.11 -0.89 -22.18
N ALA A 675 -9.25 -1.54 -21.89
CA ALA A 675 -9.65 -2.77 -22.54
C ALA A 675 -9.90 -2.56 -24.04
N PHE A 676 -10.58 -1.48 -24.39
CA PHE A 676 -10.81 -1.11 -25.79
C PHE A 676 -9.50 -0.82 -26.52
N ARG A 677 -8.59 -0.06 -25.90
CA ARG A 677 -7.26 0.19 -26.49
C ARG A 677 -6.45 -1.08 -26.67
N LYS A 678 -6.50 -2.00 -25.68
CA LYS A 678 -5.83 -3.31 -25.80
C LYS A 678 -6.43 -4.18 -26.93
N GLU A 679 -7.76 -4.11 -27.09
CA GLU A 679 -8.45 -4.82 -28.18
C GLU A 679 -8.09 -4.22 -29.54
N GLU A 680 -8.07 -2.88 -29.67
CA GLU A 680 -7.65 -2.16 -30.87
C GLU A 680 -6.19 -2.45 -31.21
N GLU A 681 -5.29 -2.41 -30.22
CA GLU A 681 -3.88 -2.77 -30.37
C GLU A 681 -3.72 -4.23 -30.78
N GLY A 682 -4.53 -5.12 -30.22
CA GLY A 682 -4.58 -6.54 -30.61
C GLY A 682 -5.04 -6.76 -32.05
N VAL A 683 -5.98 -5.96 -32.55
CA VAL A 683 -6.43 -5.99 -33.97
C VAL A 683 -5.35 -5.45 -34.88
N LEU A 684 -4.72 -4.30 -34.54
CA LEU A 684 -3.61 -3.73 -35.31
C LEU A 684 -2.43 -4.69 -35.42
N ARG A 685 -2.02 -5.26 -34.29
CA ARG A 685 -0.97 -6.29 -34.24
C ARG A 685 -1.36 -7.53 -35.01
N GLY A 686 -2.65 -7.90 -35.02
CA GLY A 686 -3.16 -9.00 -35.87
C GLY A 686 -3.03 -8.72 -37.37
N GLN A 687 -3.28 -7.49 -37.82
CA GLN A 687 -3.06 -7.07 -39.21
C GLN A 687 -1.57 -7.02 -39.54
N GLU A 688 -0.73 -6.51 -38.64
CA GLU A 688 0.73 -6.54 -38.81
C GLU A 688 1.25 -7.97 -39.00
N LEU A 689 0.71 -8.93 -38.25
CA LEU A 689 1.03 -10.34 -38.40
C LEU A 689 0.66 -10.86 -39.79
N GLU A 690 -0.55 -10.56 -40.30
CA GLU A 690 -0.97 -11.00 -41.64
C GLU A 690 -0.14 -10.34 -42.75
N ASN A 691 0.21 -9.07 -42.60
CA ASN A 691 1.10 -8.38 -43.55
C ASN A 691 2.51 -8.99 -43.51
N ALA A 692 3.08 -9.25 -42.32
CA ALA A 692 4.39 -9.88 -42.18
C ALA A 692 4.42 -11.30 -42.80
N VAL A 693 3.31 -12.03 -42.74
CA VAL A 693 3.20 -13.34 -43.44
C VAL A 693 3.15 -13.19 -44.96
N LEU A 694 2.41 -12.18 -45.45
CA LEU A 694 2.31 -11.90 -46.90
C LEU A 694 3.65 -11.42 -47.46
N ASP A 695 4.39 -10.63 -46.70
CA ASP A 695 5.70 -10.10 -47.11
C ASP A 695 6.85 -11.10 -46.87
N ALA A 696 6.54 -12.32 -46.41
CA ALA A 696 7.49 -13.38 -46.08
C ALA A 696 8.54 -12.99 -44.99
N GLU A 697 8.24 -12.01 -44.16
CA GLU A 697 9.02 -11.62 -42.98
C GLU A 697 8.77 -12.55 -41.76
N TYR A 698 9.12 -13.82 -41.92
CA TYR A 698 8.79 -14.88 -40.96
C TYR A 698 9.32 -14.63 -39.53
N THR A 699 10.46 -13.96 -39.39
CA THR A 699 11.01 -13.59 -38.09
C THR A 699 10.07 -12.66 -37.30
N LYS A 700 9.61 -11.59 -37.92
CA LYS A 700 8.61 -10.69 -37.36
C LYS A 700 7.28 -11.38 -37.10
N ALA A 701 6.82 -12.19 -38.06
CA ALA A 701 5.57 -12.91 -37.93
C ALA A 701 5.57 -13.88 -36.76
N ILE A 702 6.69 -14.56 -36.45
CA ILE A 702 6.83 -15.45 -35.31
C ILE A 702 6.84 -14.65 -34.01
N GLN A 703 7.56 -13.53 -33.94
CA GLN A 703 7.56 -12.65 -32.73
C GLN A 703 6.16 -12.12 -32.42
N ILE A 704 5.48 -11.54 -33.43
CA ILE A 704 4.12 -11.00 -33.25
C ILE A 704 3.13 -12.12 -32.88
N ALA A 705 3.26 -13.31 -33.45
CA ALA A 705 2.38 -14.44 -33.11
C ALA A 705 2.59 -14.94 -31.66
N LEU A 706 3.81 -14.84 -31.12
CA LEU A 706 4.13 -15.13 -29.72
C LEU A 706 3.59 -14.03 -28.81
N GLU A 707 3.78 -12.75 -29.12
CA GLU A 707 3.23 -11.61 -28.38
C GLU A 707 1.70 -11.71 -28.28
N LEU A 708 1.02 -11.97 -29.39
CA LEU A 708 -0.43 -12.13 -29.46
C LEU A 708 -0.94 -13.44 -28.86
N ARG A 709 -0.06 -14.32 -28.40
CA ARG A 709 -0.38 -15.64 -27.86
C ARG A 709 -1.30 -16.47 -28.75
N ARG A 710 -1.01 -16.52 -30.09
CA ARG A 710 -1.77 -17.28 -31.08
C ARG A 710 -1.06 -18.60 -31.41
N PRO A 711 -1.21 -19.68 -30.65
CA PRO A 711 -0.49 -20.94 -30.87
C PRO A 711 -0.80 -21.61 -32.22
N HIS A 712 -2.00 -21.42 -32.72
CA HIS A 712 -2.42 -22.02 -33.98
C HIS A 712 -1.73 -21.40 -35.20
N LYS A 713 -1.68 -20.05 -35.25
CA LYS A 713 -0.95 -19.31 -36.28
C LYS A 713 0.55 -19.57 -36.18
N LEU A 714 1.09 -19.60 -35.00
CA LEU A 714 2.49 -19.93 -34.79
C LEU A 714 2.84 -21.33 -35.30
N PHE A 715 1.96 -22.31 -35.08
CA PHE A 715 2.12 -23.66 -35.64
C PHE A 715 2.05 -23.67 -37.16
N GLU A 716 1.11 -22.94 -37.78
CA GLU A 716 1.01 -22.82 -39.26
C GLU A 716 2.31 -22.25 -39.83
N LEU A 717 2.86 -21.16 -39.25
CA LEU A 717 4.13 -20.56 -39.68
C LEU A 717 5.30 -21.54 -39.57
N PHE A 718 5.45 -22.24 -38.46
CA PHE A 718 6.50 -23.25 -38.34
C PHE A 718 6.28 -24.45 -39.27
N SER A 719 5.04 -24.87 -39.50
CA SER A 719 4.71 -25.95 -40.46
C SER A 719 5.03 -25.56 -41.90
N GLU A 720 4.80 -24.29 -42.25
CA GLU A 720 5.12 -23.76 -43.57
C GLU A 720 6.63 -23.65 -43.80
N LEU A 721 7.32 -23.08 -42.80
CA LEU A 721 8.78 -23.02 -42.77
C LEU A 721 9.43 -24.43 -42.85
N CYS A 722 8.91 -25.43 -42.15
CA CYS A 722 9.44 -26.80 -42.23
C CYS A 722 9.24 -27.46 -43.62
N ARG A 723 8.35 -26.94 -44.47
CA ARG A 723 8.15 -27.43 -45.85
C ARG A 723 9.08 -26.80 -46.88
N MET A 724 9.66 -25.63 -46.62
CA MET A 724 10.55 -24.90 -47.51
C MET A 724 11.99 -25.44 -47.40
N ARG A 725 12.71 -25.55 -48.53
CA ARG A 725 14.07 -26.14 -48.57
C ARG A 725 15.16 -25.28 -47.91
N GLU A 726 14.96 -23.96 -47.85
CA GLU A 726 15.92 -22.99 -47.28
C GLU A 726 15.50 -22.45 -45.88
N ALA A 727 14.53 -23.04 -45.25
CA ALA A 727 13.86 -22.52 -44.09
C ALA A 727 14.66 -22.62 -42.77
N GLY A 728 15.77 -23.39 -42.77
CA GLY A 728 16.56 -23.55 -41.56
C GLY A 728 17.04 -22.23 -40.98
N ASP A 729 17.58 -21.37 -41.79
CA ASP A 729 18.13 -20.09 -41.40
C ASP A 729 17.07 -19.10 -40.88
N HIS A 730 15.83 -19.15 -41.38
CA HIS A 730 14.75 -18.28 -40.96
C HIS A 730 14.22 -18.65 -39.57
N ILE A 731 14.09 -19.96 -39.28
CA ILE A 731 13.70 -20.46 -37.97
C ILE A 731 14.80 -20.11 -36.93
N ASP A 732 16.07 -20.34 -37.30
CA ASP A 732 17.19 -20.06 -36.38
C ASP A 732 17.30 -18.57 -36.08
N LYS A 733 17.15 -17.69 -37.05
CA LYS A 733 17.11 -16.23 -36.88
C LYS A 733 15.92 -15.80 -35.98
N ALA A 734 14.74 -16.38 -36.19
CA ALA A 734 13.58 -16.07 -35.37
C ALA A 734 13.79 -16.51 -33.94
N LEU A 735 14.34 -17.70 -33.71
CA LEU A 735 14.62 -18.21 -32.37
C LEU A 735 15.73 -17.40 -31.66
N HIS A 736 16.77 -16.97 -32.38
CA HIS A 736 17.81 -16.08 -31.79
C HIS A 736 17.29 -14.72 -31.36
N ALA A 737 16.20 -14.24 -31.93
CA ALA A 737 15.58 -12.95 -31.61
C ALA A 737 14.65 -13.01 -30.40
N LEU A 738 14.37 -14.21 -29.87
CA LEU A 738 13.46 -14.41 -28.74
C LEU A 738 14.13 -14.20 -27.39
N GLY A 739 13.40 -13.59 -26.45
CA GLY A 739 13.79 -13.42 -25.05
C GLY A 739 13.49 -14.66 -24.18
N LYS A 740 14.06 -14.72 -22.96
CA LYS A 740 13.87 -15.85 -22.02
C LYS A 740 12.38 -16.13 -21.72
N GLU A 741 11.55 -15.12 -21.58
CA GLU A 741 10.11 -15.27 -21.32
C GLU A 741 9.35 -15.82 -22.53
N GLU A 742 9.71 -15.38 -23.73
CA GLU A 742 9.11 -15.84 -24.99
C GLU A 742 9.46 -17.31 -25.25
N PHE A 743 10.67 -17.74 -24.90
CA PHE A 743 11.06 -19.15 -24.95
C PHE A 743 10.19 -20.01 -24.02
N LEU A 744 9.89 -19.52 -22.81
CA LEU A 744 9.01 -20.25 -21.87
C LEU A 744 7.62 -20.47 -22.49
N ILE A 745 7.05 -19.45 -23.12
CA ILE A 745 5.75 -19.53 -23.83
C ILE A 745 5.84 -20.51 -24.99
N LEU A 746 6.90 -20.43 -25.78
CA LEU A 746 7.14 -21.32 -26.92
C LEU A 746 7.24 -22.79 -26.48
N PHE A 747 8.00 -23.10 -25.43
CA PHE A 747 8.08 -24.46 -24.87
C PHE A 747 6.72 -24.96 -24.37
N GLY A 748 5.89 -24.09 -23.82
CA GLY A 748 4.51 -24.40 -23.47
C GLY A 748 3.69 -24.85 -24.68
N TYR A 749 3.80 -24.14 -25.79
CA TYR A 749 3.10 -24.51 -27.04
C TYR A 749 3.68 -25.77 -27.69
N ILE A 750 5.00 -25.93 -27.69
CA ILE A 750 5.65 -27.13 -28.18
C ILE A 750 5.19 -28.37 -27.39
N ARG A 751 5.04 -28.26 -26.05
CA ARG A 751 4.48 -29.33 -25.22
C ARG A 751 3.07 -29.72 -25.69
N GLU A 752 2.20 -28.76 -25.93
CA GLU A 752 0.84 -29.05 -26.46
C GLU A 752 0.85 -29.69 -27.83
N TRP A 753 1.67 -29.18 -28.76
CA TRP A 753 1.77 -29.74 -30.10
C TRP A 753 2.33 -31.17 -30.06
N ASN A 754 3.28 -31.45 -29.18
CA ASN A 754 3.89 -32.74 -29.02
C ASN A 754 2.92 -33.82 -28.47
N THR A 755 1.83 -33.44 -27.80
CA THR A 755 0.79 -34.39 -27.38
C THR A 755 0.02 -34.98 -28.56
N LYS A 756 -0.07 -34.28 -29.69
CA LYS A 756 -0.85 -34.66 -30.86
C LYS A 756 0.04 -35.33 -31.92
N PRO A 757 -0.20 -36.61 -32.30
CA PRO A 757 0.66 -37.31 -33.26
C PRO A 757 0.75 -36.68 -34.66
N LYS A 758 -0.23 -35.88 -35.05
CA LYS A 758 -0.21 -35.17 -36.34
C LYS A 758 0.68 -33.95 -36.34
N LEU A 759 0.90 -33.34 -35.16
CA LEU A 759 1.65 -32.07 -35.01
C LEU A 759 3.08 -32.32 -34.50
N CYS A 760 3.40 -33.50 -34.02
CA CYS A 760 4.66 -33.81 -33.33
C CYS A 760 5.92 -33.56 -34.20
N HIS A 761 5.84 -33.72 -35.52
CA HIS A 761 7.00 -33.53 -36.40
C HIS A 761 7.50 -32.08 -36.41
N VAL A 762 6.56 -31.10 -36.45
CA VAL A 762 6.92 -29.68 -36.35
C VAL A 762 7.42 -29.35 -34.97
N ALA A 763 6.74 -29.84 -33.94
CA ALA A 763 7.15 -29.67 -32.55
C ALA A 763 8.57 -30.15 -32.29
N GLN A 764 8.93 -31.37 -32.79
CA GLN A 764 10.27 -31.94 -32.64
C GLN A 764 11.33 -31.18 -33.42
N SER A 765 10.98 -30.70 -34.63
CA SER A 765 11.92 -29.89 -35.45
C SER A 765 12.23 -28.56 -34.80
N VAL A 766 11.22 -27.86 -34.26
CA VAL A 766 11.42 -26.58 -33.55
C VAL A 766 12.19 -26.78 -32.23
N LEU A 767 11.87 -27.84 -31.49
CA LEU A 767 12.53 -28.20 -30.25
C LEU A 767 14.03 -28.46 -30.45
N PHE A 768 14.38 -29.24 -31.48
CA PHE A 768 15.76 -29.53 -31.84
C PHE A 768 16.56 -28.24 -32.12
N ARG A 769 15.99 -27.33 -32.88
CA ARG A 769 16.62 -26.04 -33.18
C ARG A 769 16.76 -25.16 -31.96
N ALA A 770 15.73 -25.13 -31.12
CA ALA A 770 15.79 -24.36 -29.84
C ALA A 770 16.92 -24.85 -28.92
N PHE A 771 17.12 -26.17 -28.82
CA PHE A 771 18.21 -26.74 -28.02
C PHE A 771 19.60 -26.55 -28.66
N ASN A 772 19.70 -26.38 -29.96
CA ASN A 772 20.97 -26.02 -30.61
C ASN A 772 21.35 -24.56 -30.42
N ILE A 773 20.36 -23.69 -30.19
CA ILE A 773 20.57 -22.25 -30.00
C ILE A 773 20.83 -21.91 -28.52
N LEU A 774 20.05 -22.51 -27.62
CA LEU A 774 20.17 -22.29 -26.20
C LEU A 774 21.02 -23.40 -25.55
N PRO A 775 22.16 -23.07 -24.92
CA PRO A 775 22.93 -24.05 -24.16
C PRO A 775 22.13 -24.53 -22.94
N PRO A 776 22.35 -25.79 -22.49
CA PRO A 776 21.62 -26.35 -21.34
C PRO A 776 21.69 -25.50 -20.06
N THR A 777 22.80 -24.80 -19.85
CA THR A 777 22.98 -23.91 -18.71
C THR A 777 21.98 -22.75 -18.68
N GLU A 778 21.73 -22.11 -19.82
CA GLU A 778 20.77 -21.01 -19.94
C GLU A 778 19.32 -21.48 -19.86
N ILE A 779 19.04 -22.71 -20.34
CA ILE A 779 17.71 -23.28 -20.25
C ILE A 779 17.32 -23.52 -18.77
N ILE A 780 18.24 -23.98 -17.93
CA ILE A 780 18.01 -24.25 -16.52
C ILE A 780 17.72 -22.98 -15.75
N GLU A 781 18.27 -21.84 -16.14
CA GLU A 781 18.03 -20.54 -15.50
C GLU A 781 16.58 -20.01 -15.68
N ILE A 782 15.84 -20.51 -16.67
CA ILE A 782 14.47 -20.04 -16.92
C ILE A 782 13.53 -20.64 -15.89
N LYS A 783 12.95 -19.81 -15.03
CA LYS A 783 12.00 -20.24 -14.00
C LYS A 783 10.78 -20.96 -14.63
N GLY A 784 10.45 -22.15 -14.13
CA GLY A 784 9.28 -22.92 -14.56
C GLY A 784 9.52 -23.85 -15.77
N ILE A 785 10.72 -23.88 -16.36
CA ILE A 785 11.00 -24.73 -17.51
C ILE A 785 11.09 -26.21 -17.13
N SER A 786 11.49 -26.54 -15.91
CA SER A 786 11.61 -27.93 -15.44
C SER A 786 10.30 -28.70 -15.54
N GLU A 787 9.19 -28.11 -15.13
CA GLU A 787 7.85 -28.72 -15.24
C GLU A 787 7.41 -28.93 -16.71
N LEU A 788 7.79 -28.01 -17.60
CA LEU A 788 7.52 -28.13 -19.03
C LEU A 788 8.33 -29.26 -19.67
N LEU A 789 9.61 -29.41 -19.32
CA LEU A 789 10.48 -30.46 -19.79
C LEU A 789 10.05 -31.85 -19.28
N GLU A 790 9.66 -31.97 -18.02
CA GLU A 790 9.10 -33.20 -17.46
C GLU A 790 7.87 -33.68 -18.24
N GLY A 791 7.06 -32.76 -18.77
CA GLY A 791 5.93 -33.07 -19.64
C GLY A 791 6.32 -33.43 -21.07
N LEU A 792 7.41 -32.82 -21.61
CA LEU A 792 7.86 -33.03 -23.00
C LEU A 792 8.53 -34.38 -23.23
N ILE A 793 9.34 -34.85 -22.28
CA ILE A 793 10.18 -36.04 -22.38
C ILE A 793 9.37 -37.33 -22.68
N PRO A 794 8.32 -37.69 -21.91
CA PRO A 794 7.57 -38.91 -22.13
C PRO A 794 6.91 -38.97 -23.52
N TYR A 795 6.41 -37.83 -23.99
CA TYR A 795 5.79 -37.75 -25.33
C TYR A 795 6.83 -37.87 -26.43
N SER A 796 7.97 -37.22 -26.30
CA SER A 796 9.06 -37.34 -27.29
C SER A 796 9.59 -38.78 -27.38
N GLN A 797 9.80 -39.46 -26.26
CA GLN A 797 10.18 -40.88 -26.22
C GLN A 797 9.14 -41.77 -26.86
N ARG A 798 7.83 -41.50 -26.63
CA ARG A 798 6.75 -42.24 -27.26
C ARG A 798 6.72 -42.07 -28.79
N HIS A 799 6.93 -40.84 -29.27
CA HIS A 799 7.00 -40.57 -30.69
C HIS A 799 8.21 -41.22 -31.32
N PHE A 800 9.35 -41.15 -30.69
CA PHE A 800 10.58 -41.84 -31.11
C PHE A 800 10.36 -43.37 -31.26
N SER A 801 9.81 -44.03 -30.24
CA SER A 801 9.51 -45.47 -30.28
C SER A 801 8.50 -45.84 -31.34
N ARG A 802 7.56 -44.93 -31.69
CA ARG A 802 6.64 -45.13 -32.78
C ARG A 802 7.32 -45.01 -34.14
N ILE A 803 8.16 -44.05 -34.36
CA ILE A 803 8.92 -43.83 -35.58
C ILE A 803 9.88 -44.98 -35.81
N ASP A 804 10.60 -45.41 -34.78
CA ASP A 804 11.53 -46.56 -34.85
C ASP A 804 10.80 -47.84 -35.29
N ARG A 805 9.59 -48.12 -34.74
CA ARG A 805 8.76 -49.26 -35.20
C ARG A 805 8.32 -49.12 -36.66
N LEU A 806 7.92 -47.92 -37.12
CA LEU A 806 7.56 -47.66 -38.49
C LEU A 806 8.74 -47.87 -39.45
N ILE A 807 9.93 -47.38 -39.10
CA ILE A 807 11.16 -47.59 -39.84
C ILE A 807 11.48 -49.09 -39.96
N ARG A 808 11.39 -49.81 -38.89
CA ARG A 808 11.63 -51.29 -38.91
C ARG A 808 10.59 -52.02 -39.80
N SER A 809 9.32 -51.62 -39.78
CA SER A 809 8.31 -52.19 -40.65
C SER A 809 8.49 -51.82 -42.13
N THR A 810 9.00 -50.61 -42.46
CA THR A 810 9.34 -50.23 -43.83
C THR A 810 10.53 -51.03 -44.39
N PHE A 811 11.54 -51.32 -43.55
CA PHE A 811 12.63 -52.24 -43.95
C PHE A 811 12.13 -53.65 -44.28
N LEU A 812 11.17 -54.19 -43.53
CA LEU A 812 10.57 -55.47 -43.83
C LEU A 812 9.82 -55.43 -45.17
N LEU A 813 9.10 -54.37 -45.41
CA LEU A 813 8.33 -54.16 -46.64
C LEU A 813 9.23 -53.97 -47.87
N ASP A 814 10.33 -53.26 -47.72
CA ASP A 814 11.34 -53.07 -48.76
C ASP A 814 12.03 -54.40 -49.08
N TYR A 815 12.40 -55.21 -48.04
CA TYR A 815 12.92 -56.56 -48.19
C TYR A 815 11.96 -57.49 -48.95
N THR A 816 10.67 -57.44 -48.60
CA THR A 816 9.64 -58.27 -49.26
C THR A 816 9.44 -57.84 -50.72
N LEU A 817 9.39 -56.52 -51.03
CA LEU A 817 9.28 -55.98 -52.35
C LEU A 817 10.51 -56.33 -53.25
N THR A 818 11.71 -56.24 -52.69
CA THR A 818 12.96 -56.62 -53.37
C THR A 818 12.98 -58.11 -53.64
N ARG A 819 12.46 -58.99 -52.76
CA ARG A 819 12.34 -60.40 -52.97
C ARG A 819 11.30 -60.71 -54.06
N MET A 820 10.18 -60.01 -54.07
CA MET A 820 9.13 -60.17 -55.06
C MET A 820 9.63 -59.77 -56.46
N SER A 821 10.41 -58.68 -56.58
CA SER A 821 10.98 -58.27 -57.85
C SER A 821 12.06 -59.26 -58.47
N VAL A 822 12.62 -60.07 -57.60
CA VAL A 822 13.58 -61.15 -57.99
C VAL A 822 12.82 -62.40 -58.55
N ILE A 823 11.57 -62.59 -58.14
CA ILE A 823 10.74 -63.75 -58.46
C ILE A 823 9.99 -63.59 -59.83
N GLU A 824 9.69 -62.35 -60.26
CA GLU A 824 9.12 -62.04 -61.57
C GLU A 824 10.09 -61.23 -62.40
N PRO A 825 10.75 -61.86 -63.42
CA PRO A 825 11.53 -61.09 -64.35
C PRO A 825 10.53 -60.39 -65.36
N VAL A 826 10.53 -59.06 -65.18
CA VAL A 826 9.75 -58.18 -66.11
C VAL A 826 10.32 -58.34 -67.54
N THR A 827 9.54 -58.94 -68.42
CA THR A 827 9.80 -58.91 -69.82
C THR A 827 9.45 -57.51 -70.36
N GLN A 828 10.32 -56.99 -71.22
CA GLN A 828 10.32 -55.60 -71.70
C GLN A 828 9.13 -55.23 -72.67
N ASP A 829 8.19 -56.07 -72.88
CA ASP A 829 7.12 -55.85 -73.86
C ASP A 829 5.77 -55.31 -73.36
N ASP A 830 5.57 -55.14 -72.01
CA ASP A 830 4.21 -54.76 -71.52
C ASP A 830 4.08 -53.22 -71.13
N LEU A 831 5.01 -52.35 -71.65
CA LEU A 831 5.00 -50.95 -71.35
C LEU A 831 4.27 -50.01 -72.26
N LYS A 832 3.46 -50.56 -73.21
CA LYS A 832 2.58 -49.74 -74.06
C LYS A 832 1.15 -50.20 -73.96
N THR A 833 0.38 -49.65 -73.17
CA THR A 833 -1.07 -49.47 -73.07
C THR A 833 -1.61 -49.72 -71.65
N LYS A 834 -1.78 -48.66 -70.91
CA LYS A 834 -2.96 -48.41 -70.07
C LYS A 834 -2.91 -46.99 -69.52
N SER A 835 -3.93 -46.23 -69.88
CA SER A 835 -4.17 -44.87 -69.30
C SER A 835 -4.36 -44.91 -67.84
N LEU A 836 -3.70 -44.06 -67.16
CA LEU A 836 -3.62 -43.92 -65.70
C LEU A 836 -4.97 -43.45 -65.11
N SER A 837 -5.58 -44.29 -64.29
CA SER A 837 -6.54 -43.84 -63.32
C SER A 837 -5.80 -43.23 -62.11
N HIS A 838 -6.46 -42.26 -61.45
CA HIS A 838 -5.95 -41.37 -60.37
C HIS A 838 -5.33 -42.03 -59.10
N SER A 839 -5.26 -43.34 -59.04
CA SER A 839 -4.70 -44.14 -57.91
C SER A 839 -3.16 -44.28 -57.96
N GLY A 840 -2.53 -44.00 -59.07
CA GLY A 840 -1.09 -44.26 -59.21
C GLY A 840 -0.15 -43.16 -58.69
N LYS A 841 -0.67 -41.95 -58.43
CA LYS A 841 0.19 -40.88 -57.96
C LYS A 841 0.61 -41.05 -56.49
N ASN A 842 -0.23 -41.62 -55.64
CA ASN A 842 0.11 -41.85 -54.25
C ASN A 842 1.09 -43.01 -54.07
N THR A 843 1.08 -44.01 -54.93
CA THR A 843 2.05 -45.10 -54.89
C THR A 843 3.40 -44.69 -55.42
N ALA A 844 3.46 -43.78 -56.43
CA ALA A 844 4.76 -43.26 -56.93
C ALA A 844 5.46 -42.37 -55.90
N GLN A 845 4.75 -41.52 -55.16
CA GLN A 845 5.30 -40.74 -54.06
C GLN A 845 5.74 -41.62 -52.91
N PHE A 846 4.99 -42.66 -52.61
CA PHE A 846 5.33 -43.64 -51.58
C PHE A 846 6.57 -44.44 -51.94
N MET A 847 6.72 -44.83 -53.23
CA MET A 847 7.89 -45.54 -53.72
C MET A 847 9.12 -44.63 -53.84
N GLN A 848 8.93 -43.33 -54.05
CA GLN A 848 10.02 -42.34 -54.03
C GLN A 848 10.52 -42.09 -52.60
N ALA A 849 9.65 -42.02 -51.61
CA ALA A 849 9.99 -41.96 -50.18
C ALA A 849 10.69 -43.26 -49.73
N MET A 850 10.29 -44.43 -50.27
CA MET A 850 10.94 -45.69 -49.96
C MET A 850 12.33 -45.85 -50.59
N ARG A 851 12.56 -45.32 -51.81
CA ARG A 851 13.93 -45.29 -52.42
C ARG A 851 14.90 -44.40 -51.64
N LEU A 852 14.41 -43.34 -51.02
CA LEU A 852 15.22 -42.47 -50.19
C LEU A 852 15.63 -43.14 -48.87
N CYS A 853 14.78 -44.05 -48.31
CA CYS A 853 15.15 -44.89 -47.19
C CYS A 853 16.20 -45.99 -47.58
N HIS A 854 16.23 -46.43 -48.85
CA HIS A 854 17.20 -47.43 -49.33
C HIS A 854 18.62 -46.84 -49.46
N CYS A 855 18.76 -45.56 -49.85
CA CYS A 855 20.04 -44.88 -49.88
C CYS A 855 20.72 -44.77 -48.49
N ARG A 856 19.97 -44.78 -47.42
CA ARG A 856 20.53 -44.70 -46.08
C ARG A 856 21.00 -46.03 -45.47
N ARG A 857 20.55 -47.15 -46.05
CA ARG A 857 21.05 -48.46 -45.62
C ARG A 857 22.56 -48.60 -45.90
N ASN A 858 23.03 -47.92 -46.92
CA ASN A 858 24.45 -47.93 -47.29
C ASN A 858 25.28 -46.98 -46.42
N TRP A 859 24.66 -46.06 -45.75
CA TRP A 859 25.36 -45.09 -44.88
C TRP A 859 25.63 -45.61 -43.45
N ILE A 860 24.70 -46.40 -42.93
CA ILE A 860 24.84 -47.01 -41.58
C ILE A 860 25.83 -48.18 -41.55
N VAL A 861 26.12 -48.75 -42.70
CA VAL A 861 27.09 -49.88 -42.81
C VAL A 861 28.51 -49.42 -43.10
N ASN A 862 28.71 -48.15 -43.53
CA ASN A 862 30.03 -47.62 -43.90
C ASN A 862 30.68 -46.64 -42.90
N GLU A 863 30.19 -46.59 -41.64
CA GLU A 863 30.88 -45.80 -40.62
C GLU A 863 32.10 -46.46 -40.04
N SER A 864 32.62 -47.52 -40.69
CA SER A 864 33.89 -48.11 -40.32
C SER A 864 35.09 -47.83 -41.27
N ASP A 865 34.91 -47.00 -42.33
CA ASP A 865 36.05 -46.62 -43.17
C ASP A 865 35.92 -45.19 -43.69
N GLU A 866 36.97 -44.49 -43.55
CA GLU A 866 37.23 -43.08 -43.89
C GLU A 866 37.02 -42.72 -45.37
N THR A 867 36.71 -41.45 -45.51
CA THR A 867 36.83 -40.60 -46.71
C THR A 867 35.91 -40.94 -47.89
N ILE A 868 35.02 -39.99 -48.23
CA ILE A 868 34.84 -39.41 -49.57
C ILE A 868 33.66 -38.43 -49.56
N SER A 869 34.01 -37.23 -50.02
CA SER A 869 33.28 -36.15 -50.72
C SER A 869 31.75 -35.96 -50.56
N ARG A 870 31.44 -34.77 -50.12
CA ARG A 870 30.19 -34.11 -50.18
C ARG A 870 29.57 -34.11 -51.58
N SER A 871 28.40 -34.65 -51.77
CA SER A 871 27.45 -34.22 -52.75
C SER A 871 26.06 -34.18 -52.13
N SER A 872 25.51 -33.00 -52.22
CA SER A 872 24.24 -32.55 -51.69
C SER A 872 23.03 -33.32 -52.23
N LEU A 873 22.38 -34.06 -51.38
CA LEU A 873 20.95 -34.42 -51.51
C LEU A 873 20.42 -34.78 -50.16
N THR A 874 20.01 -33.78 -49.43
CA THR A 874 19.36 -33.91 -48.10
C THR A 874 17.86 -34.10 -48.28
N CYS A 875 17.35 -35.18 -47.76
CA CYS A 875 15.93 -35.47 -47.71
C CYS A 875 15.37 -35.07 -46.36
N ASP A 876 14.43 -34.12 -46.33
CA ASP A 876 13.91 -33.50 -45.11
C ASP A 876 13.22 -34.47 -44.12
N VAL A 877 12.82 -35.66 -44.55
CA VAL A 877 12.29 -36.70 -43.65
C VAL A 877 13.37 -37.32 -42.77
N VAL A 878 14.58 -37.19 -43.15
CA VAL A 878 15.73 -37.80 -42.48
C VAL A 878 16.31 -36.91 -41.38
N THR A 879 16.19 -35.60 -41.54
CA THR A 879 16.61 -34.68 -40.51
C THR A 879 15.72 -34.77 -39.27
N SER A 880 14.43 -35.09 -39.42
CA SER A 880 13.52 -35.24 -38.27
C SER A 880 13.80 -36.47 -37.39
N THR A 881 14.35 -37.57 -38.01
CA THR A 881 14.66 -38.79 -37.23
C THR A 881 16.01 -38.69 -36.50
N SER A 882 17.02 -38.04 -37.08
CA SER A 882 18.30 -37.78 -36.42
C SER A 882 18.10 -36.73 -35.29
N ALA A 883 17.27 -35.71 -35.55
CA ALA A 883 16.88 -34.76 -34.57
C ALA A 883 16.20 -35.39 -33.36
N SER A 884 15.31 -36.34 -33.53
CA SER A 884 14.65 -37.06 -32.43
C SER A 884 15.61 -37.94 -31.63
N MET A 885 16.67 -38.46 -32.22
CA MET A 885 17.71 -39.21 -31.53
C MET A 885 18.61 -38.31 -30.69
N GLU A 886 19.06 -37.19 -31.24
CA GLU A 886 19.91 -36.23 -30.58
C GLU A 886 19.14 -35.49 -29.45
N ILE A 887 17.87 -35.17 -29.66
CA ILE A 887 17.00 -34.58 -28.62
C ILE A 887 16.86 -35.53 -27.43
N SER A 888 16.69 -36.84 -27.68
CA SER A 888 16.61 -37.81 -26.59
C SER A 888 17.91 -37.91 -25.79
N HIS A 889 19.06 -37.79 -26.42
CA HIS A 889 20.35 -37.73 -25.77
C HIS A 889 20.54 -36.41 -25.00
N LEU A 890 20.27 -35.27 -25.62
CA LEU A 890 20.37 -33.94 -24.98
C LEU A 890 19.40 -33.76 -23.81
N LEU A 891 18.19 -34.35 -23.90
CA LEU A 891 17.24 -34.37 -22.79
C LEU A 891 17.66 -35.30 -21.66
N LEU A 892 18.33 -36.44 -21.98
CA LEU A 892 18.86 -37.34 -20.97
C LEU A 892 20.08 -36.73 -20.27
N ASP A 893 20.97 -36.08 -20.98
CA ASP A 893 22.11 -35.37 -20.40
C ASP A 893 21.64 -34.20 -19.50
N SER A 894 20.54 -33.51 -19.86
CA SER A 894 19.95 -32.44 -19.04
C SER A 894 19.30 -32.97 -17.76
N ILE A 895 18.79 -34.21 -17.76
CA ILE A 895 18.20 -34.85 -16.57
C ILE A 895 19.28 -35.27 -15.58
N ASP A 896 20.42 -35.76 -16.06
CA ASP A 896 21.53 -36.09 -15.18
C ASP A 896 22.09 -34.87 -14.45
N VAL A 897 22.08 -33.70 -15.07
CA VAL A 897 22.46 -32.43 -14.43
C VAL A 897 21.41 -31.99 -13.41
N LEU A 898 20.11 -32.18 -13.70
CA LEU A 898 19.02 -31.83 -12.76
C LEU A 898 18.92 -32.77 -11.57
N SER A 899 19.39 -34.00 -11.69
CA SER A 899 19.43 -34.97 -10.58
C SER A 899 20.57 -34.74 -9.58
N PHE A 900 21.60 -34.01 -9.96
CA PHE A 900 22.75 -33.68 -9.09
C PHE A 900 22.48 -32.48 -8.16
N ASP A 901 21.54 -31.58 -8.51
CA ASP A 901 21.19 -30.40 -7.68
C ASP A 901 20.10 -30.66 -6.63
N ARG A 902 19.59 -31.88 -6.53
CA ARG A 902 18.66 -32.33 -5.47
C ARG A 902 19.31 -33.14 -4.34
N ARG A 903 20.67 -33.04 -4.16
CA ARG A 903 21.36 -33.59 -2.98
C ARG A 903 22.08 -32.51 -2.19
#